data_3410f3bcb9263432216258d79f849bc0
#
_entry.id   3410f3bcb9263432216258d79f849bc0
#
_cell.length_a   1.000
_cell.length_b   1.000
_cell.length_c   1.000
_cell.angle_alpha   90.00
_cell.angle_beta   90.00
_cell.angle_gamma   90.00
#
_symmetry.space_group_name_H-M   'P 1'
#
loop_
_entity.id
_entity.type
_entity.pdbx_description
1 polymer ?
#
loop_
_entity_poly.entity_id
_entity_poly.type
_entity_poly.pdbx_seq_one_letter_code
_entity_poly.pdbx_strand_id
1 'polypeptide(L)'
;MNWRNKLALLCLIFLCFQLTIIPFTIFSSTSVKAAENMGILDSSAPMDNQFEGNPVFSFQEDQVTHSIGEMFTLVIFANQEANEVIVNLPEEATIMEDELVNGIMIEKTENKNHIAIKAYVPQKKFVIPVVFEKLGMYTVSVGEATMTLELVDEKYSAENQENRGTDSSIEEEEGEEIFPPISDKELPDKEAPTELEQAPNHEQHDEEVNSDEVSNVGAWVEFIEAFSNPSISTIEISDDFEVPTTPLSNLSGMITGTNANISGNATFVYLNRSNISRKLVINGNGHQIDFGSVSLGLYSTTHSANSPWDITFNDLDIYSGNWWGFFQTVNLTPAQHALSNITLNNINGYGNELIAPYYTNVNISGIVNNHITATYSSKFRTDWRVNTVNSVNLETRSLTIKEDGELNLSTVNSGNIIIGLGGLDANLTLEKNATINMESNGSGTGDNANGRGSSIDIANGDLIMKEGSAINIDSKRSYSAITLRSSNSTMELNDGAKINIESKDHTNSSNAIDRNLVYMAAGSSLLVNANAELNINAIGRGSAASNIIHVAGNANFKIAKDGTLDVRSDSSSASQSLLYFASAGSTFEFSDAKKVNLERSGPISGSTSNGLISIFGTSGLLDIDVQSVKQWDRDNFSEEPDYFWTPIFNLMLRYNTINPTITNVSSIFQETMTSFNEAFTTRDVQRILFEKIPDVDVTIDPLTEDALEVNSHTITGKASPNSVIRFSGDPALPEGAVSSPNFSEDEKYHVTADENGDYLYELPQEVRFTAGNEVTAYAFLNGKSATASTVVEKSKRPPNPKDPVNPEEEVQPENPPQLPEDQGMLSIDFISQFTFGQQGISTKTKKYYAQPQRLLNPDGTINEAKERPNYIQISDRRTATERHGWQLSVTQNSQFTNLDDHELAGARLHLTNQQFSSAQGSVEPVLSHQEGVILVPGKTTELVTTKDEQGAGTWIYRFGDQASAGESVALEVPETASPRATIYRTTLIWELSAVPTNE
;
A
#
# COMPACT_ATOMS: atom_id res chain seq x y z
N MET A 1 11.23 22.76 -49.54
CA MET A 1 9.87 22.53 -50.10
C MET A 1 8.88 23.15 -49.12
N ASN A 2 7.98 24.00 -49.61
CA ASN A 2 7.07 24.73 -48.71
C ASN A 2 6.15 23.80 -47.99
N TRP A 3 5.80 24.12 -46.76
CA TRP A 3 4.91 23.42 -45.85
C TRP A 3 3.58 22.93 -46.50
N ARG A 4 3.04 23.71 -47.47
CA ARG A 4 1.90 23.31 -48.30
C ARG A 4 2.07 21.97 -49.05
N ASN A 5 3.29 21.55 -49.33
CA ASN A 5 3.55 20.30 -50.04
C ASN A 5 3.64 19.08 -49.10
N LYS A 6 3.98 19.28 -47.81
CA LYS A 6 3.87 18.23 -46.78
C LYS A 6 2.39 17.88 -46.48
N LEU A 7 1.57 18.91 -46.40
CA LEU A 7 0.12 18.74 -46.19
C LEU A 7 -0.52 18.09 -47.39
N ALA A 8 -0.08 18.48 -48.60
CA ALA A 8 -0.59 17.87 -49.87
C ALA A 8 -0.19 16.40 -49.97
N LEU A 9 1.01 16.03 -49.51
CA LEU A 9 1.45 14.64 -49.52
C LEU A 9 0.76 13.81 -48.39
N LEU A 10 0.55 14.37 -47.22
CA LEU A 10 -0.20 13.73 -46.14
C LEU A 10 -1.70 13.62 -46.49
N CYS A 11 -2.29 14.67 -47.08
CA CYS A 11 -3.68 14.60 -47.59
C CYS A 11 -3.83 13.65 -48.78
N LEU A 12 -2.80 13.51 -49.64
CA LEU A 12 -2.84 12.54 -50.73
C LEU A 12 -2.74 11.10 -50.20
N ILE A 13 -1.94 10.86 -49.17
CA ILE A 13 -1.86 9.56 -48.48
C ILE A 13 -3.17 9.27 -47.72
N PHE A 14 -3.74 10.25 -47.04
CA PHE A 14 -5.07 10.08 -46.40
C PHE A 14 -6.23 9.91 -47.41
N LEU A 15 -6.20 10.63 -48.55
CA LEU A 15 -7.21 10.46 -49.61
C LEU A 15 -7.03 9.13 -50.32
N CYS A 16 -5.80 8.65 -50.56
CA CYS A 16 -5.60 7.31 -51.13
C CYS A 16 -6.06 6.22 -50.18
N PHE A 17 -5.90 6.40 -48.87
CA PHE A 17 -6.41 5.45 -47.86
C PHE A 17 -7.93 5.47 -47.72
N GLN A 18 -8.58 6.65 -47.85
CA GLN A 18 -10.05 6.71 -47.86
C GLN A 18 -10.69 6.15 -49.15
N LEU A 19 -9.99 6.18 -50.26
CA LEU A 19 -10.50 5.62 -51.55
C LEU A 19 -10.28 4.10 -51.68
N THR A 20 -9.43 3.49 -50.84
CA THR A 20 -9.22 2.02 -50.85
C THR A 20 -9.99 1.28 -49.74
N ILE A 21 -10.69 1.98 -48.85
CA ILE A 21 -11.48 1.38 -47.73
C ILE A 21 -13.00 1.36 -48.03
N ILE A 22 -13.45 1.81 -49.23
CA ILE A 22 -14.86 1.76 -49.58
C ILE A 22 -15.06 0.80 -50.78
N PRO A 23 -15.06 -0.51 -50.55
CA PRO A 23 -16.19 -1.31 -50.98
C PRO A 23 -16.51 -2.53 -50.12
N PHE A 24 -16.40 -2.55 -48.82
CA PHE A 24 -16.77 -3.76 -48.04
C PHE A 24 -17.81 -3.58 -46.93
N THR A 25 -18.56 -2.46 -46.96
CA THR A 25 -19.68 -2.31 -46.02
C THR A 25 -20.99 -2.01 -46.75
N ILE A 26 -21.33 -2.85 -47.68
CA ILE A 26 -22.70 -2.98 -48.16
C ILE A 26 -23.05 -4.47 -48.16
N PHE A 27 -23.38 -4.97 -47.00
CA PHE A 27 -24.33 -6.07 -46.82
C PHE A 27 -24.86 -6.00 -45.39
N SER A 28 -26.03 -5.64 -45.40
CA SER A 28 -27.32 -5.99 -44.90
C SER A 28 -27.74 -5.24 -43.62
N SER A 29 -28.55 -4.24 -43.89
CA SER A 29 -29.69 -3.94 -43.03
C SER A 29 -30.94 -3.79 -43.94
N THR A 30 -31.58 -4.89 -44.24
CA THR A 30 -32.95 -4.88 -44.68
C THR A 30 -33.82 -4.90 -43.44
N SER A 31 -34.37 -3.76 -43.15
CA SER A 31 -35.53 -3.64 -42.29
C SER A 31 -36.75 -4.13 -43.08
N VAL A 32 -37.32 -5.21 -42.62
CA VAL A 32 -38.69 -5.60 -43.07
C VAL A 32 -39.64 -5.28 -41.91
N LYS A 33 -40.49 -4.29 -42.13
CA LYS A 33 -41.77 -4.18 -41.43
C LYS A 33 -42.67 -5.29 -41.92
N ALA A 34 -43.14 -6.14 -41.05
CA ALA A 34 -44.24 -7.03 -41.32
C ALA A 34 -45.28 -6.89 -40.23
N ALA A 35 -46.48 -6.87 -40.71
CA ALA A 35 -47.73 -6.71 -40.02
C ALA A 35 -48.12 -7.95 -39.20
N GLU A 36 -48.99 -7.70 -38.24
CA GLU A 36 -49.77 -8.64 -37.45
C GLU A 36 -50.40 -9.77 -38.24
N ASN A 37 -50.38 -11.02 -37.75
CA ASN A 37 -51.59 -11.75 -37.38
C ASN A 37 -51.26 -13.14 -36.77
N MET A 38 -51.89 -13.35 -35.62
CA MET A 38 -52.42 -14.56 -35.00
C MET A 38 -52.04 -15.96 -35.51
N GLY A 39 -51.74 -16.83 -34.58
CA GLY A 39 -51.82 -18.26 -34.69
C GLY A 39 -51.10 -19.05 -33.65
N ILE A 40 -51.83 -19.47 -32.64
CA ILE A 40 -51.44 -20.44 -31.61
C ILE A 40 -51.12 -21.78 -32.27
N LEU A 41 -50.01 -22.39 -31.98
CA LEU A 41 -49.93 -23.85 -31.74
C LEU A 41 -48.58 -24.23 -31.12
N ASP A 42 -48.73 -24.96 -30.04
CA ASP A 42 -47.84 -25.71 -29.23
C ASP A 42 -47.03 -26.74 -30.04
N SER A 43 -45.71 -26.86 -29.80
CA SER A 43 -45.01 -28.12 -29.71
C SER A 43 -43.53 -27.97 -29.30
N SER A 44 -43.24 -28.55 -28.21
CA SER A 44 -41.94 -28.90 -27.63
C SER A 44 -40.97 -29.59 -28.62
N ALA A 45 -39.73 -29.07 -28.69
CA ALA A 45 -38.51 -29.88 -28.74
C ALA A 45 -37.29 -28.96 -28.61
N PRO A 46 -36.24 -29.33 -27.85
CA PRO A 46 -35.10 -28.47 -27.60
C PRO A 46 -34.10 -28.58 -28.74
N MET A 47 -33.62 -27.42 -29.22
CA MET A 47 -32.38 -27.40 -29.99
C MET A 47 -31.22 -27.14 -29.08
N ASP A 48 -30.42 -28.15 -29.02
CA ASP A 48 -29.05 -28.25 -28.48
C ASP A 48 -28.19 -27.09 -28.98
N ASN A 49 -27.78 -26.21 -28.06
CA ASN A 49 -26.63 -25.37 -28.25
C ASN A 49 -25.51 -25.91 -27.33
N GLN A 50 -24.68 -26.69 -27.92
CA GLN A 50 -23.47 -27.20 -27.30
C GLN A 50 -22.31 -26.20 -27.45
N PHE A 51 -21.59 -26.10 -26.38
CA PHE A 51 -20.29 -25.57 -26.00
C PHE A 51 -20.40 -24.38 -25.05
N GLU A 52 -20.92 -24.64 -23.86
CA GLU A 52 -20.49 -23.96 -22.65
C GLU A 52 -19.50 -24.88 -21.93
N GLY A 53 -18.22 -24.68 -22.18
CA GLY A 53 -17.18 -25.21 -21.29
C GLY A 53 -17.29 -24.46 -19.95
N ASN A 54 -17.01 -25.16 -18.83
CA ASN A 54 -16.93 -24.49 -17.52
C ASN A 54 -15.93 -23.33 -17.58
N PRO A 55 -16.16 -22.22 -16.87
CA PRO A 55 -15.22 -21.12 -16.80
C PRO A 55 -13.84 -21.62 -16.33
N VAL A 56 -12.79 -21.19 -17.03
CA VAL A 56 -11.39 -21.44 -16.65
C VAL A 56 -10.90 -20.19 -15.94
N PHE A 57 -10.31 -20.39 -14.78
CA PHE A 57 -9.83 -19.31 -13.93
C PHE A 57 -8.31 -19.20 -13.95
N SER A 58 -7.80 -17.99 -13.71
CA SER A 58 -6.38 -17.71 -13.56
C SER A 58 -6.18 -16.62 -12.50
N PHE A 59 -5.02 -16.59 -11.85
CA PHE A 59 -4.62 -15.50 -10.97
C PHE A 59 -3.98 -14.37 -11.78
N GLN A 60 -3.94 -13.19 -11.20
CA GLN A 60 -3.22 -12.05 -11.80
C GLN A 60 -1.72 -12.30 -11.80
N GLU A 61 -1.22 -12.95 -10.76
CA GLU A 61 0.19 -13.30 -10.56
C GLU A 61 0.28 -14.71 -9.98
N ASP A 62 1.29 -15.46 -10.40
CA ASP A 62 1.48 -16.84 -9.94
C ASP A 62 2.32 -16.94 -8.65
N GLN A 63 3.07 -15.87 -8.33
CA GLN A 63 3.86 -15.75 -7.10
C GLN A 63 3.77 -14.31 -6.59
N VAL A 64 3.51 -14.15 -5.29
CA VAL A 64 3.41 -12.85 -4.61
C VAL A 64 4.14 -12.91 -3.28
N THR A 65 4.87 -11.85 -2.92
CA THR A 65 5.44 -11.64 -1.59
C THR A 65 4.70 -10.48 -0.93
N HIS A 66 4.22 -10.67 0.30
CA HIS A 66 3.44 -9.67 1.02
C HIS A 66 3.81 -9.65 2.52
N SER A 67 3.51 -8.54 3.22
CA SER A 67 3.76 -8.42 4.65
C SER A 67 2.69 -9.13 5.47
N ILE A 68 3.10 -9.77 6.57
CA ILE A 68 2.17 -10.39 7.53
C ILE A 68 1.26 -9.35 8.18
N GLY A 69 -0.01 -9.69 8.36
CA GLY A 69 -1.00 -8.82 9.00
C GLY A 69 -1.56 -7.71 8.12
N GLU A 70 -1.01 -7.50 6.94
CA GLU A 70 -1.54 -6.54 5.97
C GLU A 70 -2.57 -7.19 5.05
N MET A 71 -3.51 -6.37 4.56
CA MET A 71 -4.56 -6.83 3.65
C MET A 71 -3.99 -7.05 2.25
N PHE A 72 -4.07 -8.27 1.77
CA PHE A 72 -3.70 -8.66 0.42
C PHE A 72 -4.95 -8.78 -0.46
N THR A 73 -4.92 -8.22 -1.66
CA THR A 73 -6.03 -8.31 -2.60
C THR A 73 -5.80 -9.45 -3.59
N LEU A 74 -6.53 -10.55 -3.42
CA LEU A 74 -6.51 -11.68 -4.33
C LEU A 74 -7.37 -11.39 -5.56
N VAL A 75 -6.78 -11.39 -6.75
CA VAL A 75 -7.46 -11.11 -8.02
C VAL A 75 -7.50 -12.36 -8.89
N ILE A 76 -8.72 -12.78 -9.25
CA ILE A 76 -8.98 -13.97 -10.07
C ILE A 76 -9.69 -13.54 -11.35
N PHE A 77 -9.18 -13.99 -12.47
CA PHE A 77 -9.79 -13.78 -13.79
C PHE A 77 -10.46 -15.04 -14.30
N ALA A 78 -11.59 -14.87 -14.97
CA ALA A 78 -12.29 -15.93 -15.69
C ALA A 78 -12.22 -15.67 -17.20
N ASN A 79 -11.99 -16.70 -18.01
CA ASN A 79 -11.96 -16.59 -19.47
C ASN A 79 -13.33 -16.24 -20.09
N GLN A 80 -14.42 -16.48 -19.35
CA GLN A 80 -15.80 -16.11 -19.69
C GLN A 80 -16.52 -15.61 -18.43
N GLU A 81 -17.68 -14.96 -18.61
CA GLU A 81 -18.47 -14.47 -17.48
C GLU A 81 -18.93 -15.62 -16.57
N ALA A 82 -18.69 -15.46 -15.26
CA ALA A 82 -19.05 -16.43 -14.23
C ALA A 82 -19.81 -15.78 -13.08
N ASN A 83 -20.79 -16.49 -12.55
CA ASN A 83 -21.54 -16.06 -11.36
C ASN A 83 -20.92 -16.55 -10.05
N GLU A 84 -20.00 -17.49 -10.11
CA GLU A 84 -19.41 -18.14 -8.96
C GLU A 84 -17.99 -18.57 -9.26
N VAL A 85 -17.12 -18.42 -8.27
CA VAL A 85 -15.77 -18.99 -8.25
C VAL A 85 -15.53 -19.67 -6.91
N ILE A 86 -15.00 -20.90 -6.93
CA ILE A 86 -14.63 -21.62 -5.70
C ILE A 86 -13.13 -21.49 -5.51
N VAL A 87 -12.76 -20.83 -4.42
CA VAL A 87 -11.37 -20.59 -4.04
C VAL A 87 -10.99 -21.52 -2.90
N ASN A 88 -9.85 -22.16 -3.02
CA ASN A 88 -9.26 -22.92 -1.93
C ASN A 88 -8.22 -22.06 -1.24
N LEU A 89 -8.54 -21.61 -0.02
CA LEU A 89 -7.69 -20.76 0.81
C LEU A 89 -7.07 -21.59 1.95
N PRO A 90 -5.84 -21.31 2.37
CA PRO A 90 -5.25 -21.86 3.60
C PRO A 90 -6.07 -21.53 4.84
N GLU A 91 -5.97 -22.34 5.90
CA GLU A 91 -6.71 -22.11 7.17
C GLU A 91 -6.30 -20.79 7.85
N GLU A 92 -5.11 -20.31 7.59
CA GLU A 92 -4.55 -19.08 8.10
C GLU A 92 -5.05 -17.81 7.38
N ALA A 93 -5.77 -17.96 6.28
CA ALA A 93 -6.33 -16.84 5.52
C ALA A 93 -7.67 -16.40 6.11
N THR A 94 -7.80 -15.13 6.39
CA THR A 94 -9.06 -14.49 6.79
C THR A 94 -9.54 -13.57 5.69
N ILE A 95 -10.77 -13.75 5.21
CA ILE A 95 -11.39 -12.85 4.23
C ILE A 95 -12.00 -11.68 4.97
N MET A 96 -11.69 -10.47 4.51
CA MET A 96 -12.25 -9.23 5.03
C MET A 96 -13.63 -8.97 4.37
N GLU A 97 -14.68 -9.55 4.95
CA GLU A 97 -16.04 -9.51 4.38
C GLU A 97 -16.59 -8.07 4.25
N ASP A 98 -16.16 -7.18 5.13
CA ASP A 98 -16.57 -5.76 5.13
C ASP A 98 -15.91 -4.94 4.01
N GLU A 99 -14.83 -5.45 3.40
CA GLU A 99 -14.07 -4.82 2.32
C GLU A 99 -14.38 -5.42 0.94
N LEU A 100 -15.37 -6.31 0.86
CA LEU A 100 -15.78 -6.91 -0.40
C LEU A 100 -16.48 -5.88 -1.30
N VAL A 101 -16.17 -5.95 -2.58
CA VAL A 101 -16.84 -5.13 -3.60
C VAL A 101 -18.35 -5.41 -3.62
N ASN A 102 -19.16 -4.38 -3.68
CA ASN A 102 -20.62 -4.48 -3.75
C ASN A 102 -21.07 -5.45 -4.86
N GLY A 103 -21.92 -6.40 -4.49
CA GLY A 103 -22.44 -7.41 -5.42
C GLY A 103 -21.72 -8.76 -5.39
N ILE A 104 -20.75 -8.93 -4.49
CA ILE A 104 -20.11 -10.21 -4.19
C ILE A 104 -20.59 -10.71 -2.83
N MET A 105 -20.85 -12.00 -2.74
CA MET A 105 -21.25 -12.68 -1.51
C MET A 105 -20.38 -13.92 -1.29
N ILE A 106 -20.01 -14.18 -0.04
CA ILE A 106 -19.24 -15.34 0.35
C ILE A 106 -20.16 -16.41 0.94
N GLU A 107 -19.98 -17.63 0.47
CA GLU A 107 -20.66 -18.81 1.03
C GLU A 107 -19.60 -19.84 1.44
N LYS A 108 -19.54 -20.18 2.72
CA LYS A 108 -18.63 -21.22 3.22
C LYS A 108 -19.17 -22.59 2.82
N THR A 109 -18.38 -23.37 2.12
CA THR A 109 -18.75 -24.73 1.72
C THR A 109 -18.59 -25.70 2.89
N GLU A 110 -19.08 -26.95 2.76
CA GLU A 110 -18.92 -28.00 3.78
C GLU A 110 -17.42 -28.34 4.03
N ASN A 111 -16.56 -28.05 3.09
CA ASN A 111 -15.10 -28.22 3.21
C ASN A 111 -14.51 -26.88 3.70
N LYS A 112 -13.94 -26.84 4.89
CA LYS A 112 -13.48 -25.61 5.58
C LYS A 112 -12.53 -24.73 4.76
N ASN A 113 -11.80 -25.30 3.81
CA ASN A 113 -10.81 -24.58 2.99
C ASN A 113 -11.36 -24.12 1.62
N HIS A 114 -12.57 -24.53 1.26
CA HIS A 114 -13.20 -24.14 0.01
C HIS A 114 -14.25 -23.07 0.28
N ILE A 115 -14.10 -21.93 -0.37
CA ILE A 115 -14.99 -20.80 -0.22
C ILE A 115 -15.60 -20.50 -1.59
N ALA A 116 -16.92 -20.50 -1.68
CA ALA A 116 -17.63 -20.10 -2.86
C ALA A 116 -17.88 -18.58 -2.82
N ILE A 117 -17.43 -17.90 -3.85
CA ILE A 117 -17.59 -16.48 -4.03
C ILE A 117 -18.60 -16.27 -5.16
N LYS A 118 -19.76 -15.74 -4.81
CA LYS A 118 -20.89 -15.55 -5.70
C LYS A 118 -21.06 -14.09 -6.07
N ALA A 119 -21.22 -13.82 -7.34
CA ALA A 119 -21.54 -12.50 -7.87
C ALA A 119 -23.03 -12.42 -8.27
N TYR A 120 -23.72 -11.35 -7.92
CA TYR A 120 -25.09 -11.11 -8.33
C TYR A 120 -25.25 -10.88 -9.85
N VAL A 121 -24.18 -10.41 -10.49
CA VAL A 121 -24.09 -10.22 -11.92
C VAL A 121 -22.89 -11.00 -12.44
N PRO A 122 -23.02 -11.76 -13.55
CA PRO A 122 -21.89 -12.48 -14.13
C PRO A 122 -20.73 -11.54 -14.40
N GLN A 123 -19.52 -11.94 -14.02
CA GLN A 123 -18.31 -11.12 -14.20
C GLN A 123 -17.09 -11.97 -14.55
N LYS A 124 -16.07 -11.32 -15.11
CA LYS A 124 -14.80 -11.96 -15.50
C LYS A 124 -13.68 -11.73 -14.52
N LYS A 125 -13.89 -10.90 -13.51
CA LYS A 125 -12.88 -10.55 -12.51
C LYS A 125 -13.49 -10.60 -11.13
N PHE A 126 -12.90 -11.40 -10.24
CA PHE A 126 -13.24 -11.49 -8.82
C PHE A 126 -12.11 -10.93 -7.99
N VAL A 127 -12.45 -10.04 -7.06
CA VAL A 127 -11.49 -9.32 -6.20
C VAL A 127 -11.84 -9.62 -4.75
N ILE A 128 -10.89 -10.22 -4.01
CA ILE A 128 -11.13 -10.75 -2.67
C ILE A 128 -10.06 -10.23 -1.72
N PRO A 129 -10.40 -9.40 -0.76
CA PRO A 129 -9.48 -8.94 0.27
C PRO A 129 -9.25 -10.04 1.31
N VAL A 130 -7.98 -10.42 1.54
CA VAL A 130 -7.57 -11.45 2.50
C VAL A 130 -6.44 -10.96 3.39
N VAL A 131 -6.40 -11.42 4.62
CA VAL A 131 -5.33 -11.17 5.59
C VAL A 131 -4.78 -12.50 6.08
N PHE A 132 -3.48 -12.59 6.29
CA PHE A 132 -2.78 -13.73 6.87
C PHE A 132 -2.01 -13.31 8.12
N GLU A 133 -2.17 -14.04 9.20
CA GLU A 133 -1.56 -13.69 10.50
C GLU A 133 -0.27 -14.45 10.82
N LYS A 134 0.18 -15.35 9.93
CA LYS A 134 1.37 -16.18 10.17
C LYS A 134 2.34 -16.11 9.00
N LEU A 135 3.63 -16.03 9.32
CA LEU A 135 4.71 -16.14 8.33
C LEU A 135 4.70 -17.50 7.65
N GLY A 136 5.01 -17.55 6.38
CA GLY A 136 5.12 -18.80 5.64
C GLY A 136 4.88 -18.66 4.16
N MET A 137 5.01 -19.77 3.46
CA MET A 137 4.63 -19.90 2.06
C MET A 137 3.27 -20.60 1.98
N TYR A 138 2.32 -19.96 1.33
CA TYR A 138 0.95 -20.43 1.18
C TYR A 138 0.61 -20.65 -0.29
N THR A 139 -0.23 -21.65 -0.55
CA THR A 139 -0.75 -21.89 -1.90
C THR A 139 -2.26 -21.65 -1.90
N VAL A 140 -2.69 -20.74 -2.77
CA VAL A 140 -4.09 -20.50 -3.09
C VAL A 140 -4.42 -21.15 -4.41
N SER A 141 -5.57 -21.77 -4.56
CA SER A 141 -5.95 -22.40 -5.81
C SER A 141 -7.41 -22.16 -6.21
N VAL A 142 -7.64 -22.13 -7.53
CA VAL A 142 -8.97 -21.98 -8.15
C VAL A 142 -9.03 -22.89 -9.37
N GLY A 143 -9.78 -23.97 -9.28
CA GLY A 143 -9.73 -25.02 -10.31
C GLY A 143 -8.33 -25.60 -10.45
N GLU A 144 -7.74 -25.49 -11.63
CA GLU A 144 -6.36 -25.95 -11.91
C GLU A 144 -5.31 -24.84 -11.71
N ALA A 145 -5.72 -23.60 -11.57
CA ALA A 145 -4.81 -22.48 -11.34
C ALA A 145 -4.34 -22.41 -9.88
N THR A 146 -3.06 -22.15 -9.68
CA THR A 146 -2.43 -22.01 -8.36
C THR A 146 -1.59 -20.75 -8.29
N MET A 147 -1.59 -20.11 -7.12
CA MET A 147 -0.74 -18.97 -6.80
C MET A 147 0.02 -19.29 -5.50
N THR A 148 1.30 -18.96 -5.45
CA THR A 148 2.11 -19.05 -4.24
C THR A 148 2.26 -17.67 -3.61
N LEU A 149 1.91 -17.55 -2.33
CA LEU A 149 2.04 -16.34 -1.54
C LEU A 149 3.11 -16.56 -0.47
N GLU A 150 4.16 -15.76 -0.49
CA GLU A 150 5.20 -15.72 0.54
C GLU A 150 4.96 -14.55 1.48
N LEU A 151 4.76 -14.84 2.77
CA LEU A 151 4.55 -13.83 3.79
C LEU A 151 5.83 -13.57 4.57
N VAL A 152 6.23 -12.29 4.61
CA VAL A 152 7.47 -11.82 5.24
C VAL A 152 7.16 -10.85 6.39
N ASP A 153 8.10 -10.73 7.34
CA ASP A 153 8.01 -9.74 8.42
C ASP A 153 8.76 -8.48 7.99
N GLU A 154 8.10 -7.33 7.99
CA GLU A 154 8.70 -6.05 7.60
C GLU A 154 10.01 -5.70 8.35
N LYS A 155 10.18 -6.18 9.59
CA LYS A 155 11.41 -5.96 10.35
C LYS A 155 12.66 -6.60 9.76
N TYR A 156 12.50 -7.63 8.93
CA TYR A 156 13.63 -8.33 8.28
C TYR A 156 14.01 -7.74 6.92
N SER A 157 13.14 -6.98 6.27
CA SER A 157 13.44 -6.34 4.98
C SER A 157 14.26 -5.05 5.14
N ALA A 158 14.12 -4.34 6.27
CA ALA A 158 14.86 -3.10 6.55
C ALA A 158 16.34 -3.32 6.96
N GLU A 159 16.68 -4.46 7.55
CA GLU A 159 18.06 -4.75 7.96
C GLU A 159 18.99 -5.18 6.81
N ASN A 160 18.46 -5.56 5.66
CA ASN A 160 19.27 -5.96 4.50
C ASN A 160 19.57 -4.86 3.49
N GLN A 161 19.02 -3.66 3.66
CA GLN A 161 19.33 -2.50 2.79
C GLN A 161 20.35 -1.51 3.36
N GLU A 162 20.70 -1.58 4.65
CA GLU A 162 21.69 -0.67 5.25
C GLU A 162 23.16 -1.17 5.25
N ASN A 163 23.45 -2.35 4.69
CA ASN A 163 24.81 -2.89 4.67
C ASN A 163 25.42 -3.06 3.26
N ARG A 164 25.25 -2.06 2.39
CA ARG A 164 26.09 -1.90 1.20
C ARG A 164 26.52 -0.45 1.02
N GLY A 165 27.56 -0.09 1.74
CA GLY A 165 28.22 1.20 1.54
C GLY A 165 29.54 1.25 2.29
N THR A 166 30.64 1.05 1.55
CA THR A 166 32.02 1.45 1.83
C THR A 166 32.77 0.79 3.00
N ASP A 167 33.72 -0.07 2.74
CA ASP A 167 35.12 0.35 2.71
C ASP A 167 36.04 -0.78 2.18
N SER A 168 37.01 -0.39 1.41
CA SER A 168 38.09 -1.21 0.87
C SER A 168 39.20 -1.38 1.90
N SER A 169 39.65 -2.60 2.15
CA SER A 169 41.08 -2.92 2.25
C SER A 169 41.31 -4.41 2.60
N ILE A 170 41.90 -5.06 1.69
CA ILE A 170 42.87 -6.18 1.65
C ILE A 170 43.30 -6.71 3.01
N GLU A 171 43.15 -8.04 3.20
CA GLU A 171 44.26 -8.95 3.53
C GLU A 171 43.77 -10.41 3.41
N GLU A 172 44.61 -11.20 2.69
CA GLU A 172 44.49 -12.64 2.48
C GLU A 172 44.83 -13.40 3.77
N GLU A 173 44.12 -14.48 4.05
CA GLU A 173 44.75 -15.72 4.59
C GLU A 173 43.88 -16.95 4.27
N GLU A 174 44.59 -17.94 3.78
CA GLU A 174 44.12 -19.27 3.37
C GLU A 174 43.69 -20.14 4.55
N GLY A 175 42.76 -21.06 4.30
CA GLY A 175 42.43 -22.13 5.25
C GLY A 175 41.42 -23.14 4.67
N GLU A 176 41.97 -24.23 4.20
CA GLU A 176 41.33 -25.41 3.58
C GLU A 176 40.39 -26.20 4.48
N GLU A 177 39.62 -26.99 3.78
CA GLU A 177 39.07 -28.34 4.15
C GLU A 177 37.64 -28.34 4.72
N ILE A 178 36.72 -29.25 4.39
CA ILE A 178 36.72 -30.61 3.76
C ILE A 178 35.28 -30.94 3.37
N PHE A 179 35.06 -31.51 2.20
CA PHE A 179 33.88 -32.33 1.86
C PHE A 179 34.05 -33.77 2.34
N PRO A 180 32.99 -34.52 2.61
CA PRO A 180 32.82 -35.84 1.98
C PRO A 180 31.36 -36.19 1.65
N PRO A 181 31.14 -37.37 1.06
CA PRO A 181 30.76 -37.47 -0.35
C PRO A 181 29.43 -38.18 -0.61
N ILE A 182 29.06 -38.15 -1.87
CA ILE A 182 27.99 -38.81 -2.60
C ILE A 182 27.92 -40.33 -2.38
N SER A 183 26.74 -40.92 -2.39
CA SER A 183 26.55 -42.31 -2.77
C SER A 183 25.35 -42.49 -3.69
N ASP A 184 25.65 -43.06 -4.84
CA ASP A 184 24.78 -43.54 -5.90
C ASP A 184 23.78 -44.62 -5.44
N LYS A 185 22.63 -44.69 -6.09
CA LYS A 185 21.98 -45.91 -6.54
C LYS A 185 20.95 -45.66 -7.65
N GLU A 186 21.36 -46.02 -8.83
CA GLU A 186 20.80 -46.93 -9.86
C GLU A 186 19.30 -47.00 -10.13
N LEU A 187 19.05 -46.81 -11.44
CA LEU A 187 17.86 -47.11 -12.25
C LEU A 187 17.44 -48.60 -12.23
N PRO A 188 16.25 -49.00 -12.69
CA PRO A 188 16.24 -49.76 -13.92
C PRO A 188 15.19 -49.35 -14.97
N ASP A 189 15.60 -49.66 -16.21
CA ASP A 189 14.92 -49.66 -17.49
C ASP A 189 13.59 -50.45 -17.56
N LYS A 190 12.75 -50.06 -18.52
CA LYS A 190 12.22 -50.86 -19.65
C LYS A 190 11.03 -50.18 -20.30
N GLU A 191 11.05 -50.00 -21.50
CA GLU A 191 10.80 -50.58 -22.81
C GLU A 191 9.68 -49.86 -23.56
N ALA A 192 10.00 -49.50 -24.79
CA ALA A 192 9.10 -49.08 -25.86
C ALA A 192 8.39 -50.27 -26.53
N PRO A 193 7.27 -50.03 -27.24
CA PRO A 193 7.36 -50.45 -28.63
C PRO A 193 6.71 -49.51 -29.68
N THR A 194 7.42 -49.35 -30.81
CA THR A 194 7.11 -49.48 -32.23
C THR A 194 6.01 -48.58 -32.87
N GLU A 195 6.52 -47.73 -33.77
CA GLU A 195 6.14 -47.40 -35.15
C GLU A 195 4.72 -47.58 -35.65
N LEU A 196 4.21 -46.47 -36.22
CA LEU A 196 3.57 -46.50 -37.54
C LEU A 196 3.78 -45.15 -38.24
N GLU A 197 4.42 -45.27 -39.44
CA GLU A 197 4.72 -44.21 -40.38
C GLU A 197 3.48 -43.48 -40.89
N GLN A 198 3.49 -42.15 -40.96
CA GLN A 198 2.85 -41.40 -42.06
C GLN A 198 3.68 -40.19 -42.45
N ALA A 199 3.75 -39.95 -43.77
CA ALA A 199 4.65 -39.07 -44.49
C ALA A 199 4.49 -37.57 -44.21
N PRO A 200 5.45 -36.76 -44.60
CA PRO A 200 5.72 -35.45 -44.06
C PRO A 200 4.87 -34.33 -44.70
N ASN A 201 4.25 -33.56 -43.84
CA ASN A 201 3.81 -32.20 -44.21
C ASN A 201 5.05 -31.31 -43.99
N HIS A 202 5.43 -30.62 -45.03
CA HIS A 202 6.35 -29.49 -44.96
C HIS A 202 5.74 -28.37 -44.17
N GLU A 203 5.99 -28.35 -42.90
CA GLU A 203 5.97 -27.09 -42.12
C GLU A 203 7.37 -26.48 -42.30
N GLN A 204 7.37 -25.36 -43.03
CA GLN A 204 8.53 -24.46 -43.06
C GLN A 204 8.63 -23.84 -41.65
N HIS A 205 9.48 -24.44 -40.83
CA HIS A 205 10.01 -23.73 -39.66
C HIS A 205 10.87 -22.57 -40.20
N ASP A 206 10.41 -21.35 -40.01
CA ASP A 206 11.27 -20.18 -40.04
C ASP A 206 12.32 -20.40 -38.93
N GLU A 207 13.53 -20.71 -39.34
CA GLU A 207 14.68 -20.75 -38.44
C GLU A 207 14.85 -19.33 -37.87
N GLU A 208 14.67 -19.18 -36.57
CA GLU A 208 15.28 -18.05 -35.85
C GLU A 208 16.78 -18.12 -36.07
N VAL A 209 17.25 -17.23 -36.91
CA VAL A 209 18.72 -17.05 -37.10
C VAL A 209 19.21 -16.33 -35.84
N ASN A 210 19.43 -17.09 -34.79
CA ASN A 210 20.10 -16.65 -33.59
C ASN A 210 21.61 -16.70 -33.86
N SER A 211 22.13 -15.71 -34.57
CA SER A 211 23.56 -15.54 -34.71
C SER A 211 24.04 -14.51 -33.69
N ASP A 212 24.95 -14.91 -32.84
CA ASP A 212 25.65 -14.01 -31.90
C ASP A 212 26.80 -13.25 -32.60
N GLU A 213 26.63 -12.88 -33.87
CA GLU A 213 27.66 -12.18 -34.63
C GLU A 213 27.70 -10.70 -34.27
N VAL A 214 28.87 -10.24 -33.86
CA VAL A 214 29.15 -8.84 -33.49
C VAL A 214 29.87 -8.15 -34.62
N SER A 215 29.43 -6.95 -35.00
CA SER A 215 30.12 -6.12 -35.99
C SER A 215 30.61 -4.83 -35.32
N ASN A 216 31.91 -4.54 -35.46
CA ASN A 216 32.46 -3.23 -35.05
C ASN A 216 32.45 -2.31 -36.28
N VAL A 217 31.89 -1.11 -36.12
CA VAL A 217 31.69 -0.13 -37.19
C VAL A 217 32.22 1.24 -36.78
N GLY A 218 32.98 1.87 -37.66
CA GLY A 218 33.50 3.22 -37.46
C GLY A 218 33.12 4.18 -38.60
N ALA A 219 32.30 3.73 -39.57
CA ALA A 219 31.86 4.52 -40.68
C ALA A 219 30.43 4.22 -41.12
N TRP A 220 29.78 5.19 -41.77
CA TRP A 220 28.40 5.06 -42.25
C TRP A 220 28.13 3.82 -43.10
N VAL A 221 29.05 3.52 -44.07
CA VAL A 221 28.84 2.37 -44.95
C VAL A 221 28.87 1.06 -44.18
N GLU A 222 29.83 0.90 -43.28
CA GLU A 222 29.96 -0.26 -42.42
C GLU A 222 28.75 -0.41 -41.53
N PHE A 223 28.24 0.71 -40.96
CA PHE A 223 27.03 0.72 -40.13
C PHE A 223 25.80 0.23 -40.91
N ILE A 224 25.57 0.76 -42.14
CA ILE A 224 24.41 0.36 -42.95
C ILE A 224 24.55 -1.10 -43.42
N GLU A 225 25.75 -1.59 -43.76
CA GLU A 225 25.98 -3.00 -44.10
C GLU A 225 25.71 -3.91 -42.91
N ALA A 226 26.20 -3.57 -41.73
CA ALA A 226 25.92 -4.32 -40.51
C ALA A 226 24.45 -4.28 -40.11
N PHE A 227 23.83 -3.09 -40.17
CA PHE A 227 22.41 -2.91 -39.88
C PHE A 227 21.51 -3.72 -40.80
N SER A 228 21.88 -3.88 -42.07
CA SER A 228 21.09 -4.64 -43.03
C SER A 228 21.39 -6.14 -43.05
N ASN A 229 22.46 -6.61 -42.41
CA ASN A 229 22.84 -8.00 -42.39
C ASN A 229 22.11 -8.75 -41.25
N PRO A 230 21.19 -9.71 -41.55
CA PRO A 230 20.44 -10.40 -40.54
C PRO A 230 21.25 -11.34 -39.63
N SER A 231 22.50 -11.71 -40.04
CA SER A 231 23.34 -12.53 -39.17
C SER A 231 24.01 -11.72 -38.05
N ILE A 232 23.97 -10.38 -38.09
CA ILE A 232 24.55 -9.53 -37.05
C ILE A 232 23.49 -9.25 -35.99
N SER A 233 23.73 -9.65 -34.77
CA SER A 233 22.88 -9.39 -33.61
C SER A 233 23.34 -8.16 -32.81
N THR A 234 24.60 -7.78 -32.92
CA THR A 234 25.15 -6.64 -32.17
C THR A 234 26.05 -5.77 -33.08
N ILE A 235 25.84 -4.48 -33.02
CA ILE A 235 26.68 -3.49 -33.67
C ILE A 235 27.36 -2.66 -32.58
N GLU A 236 28.70 -2.65 -32.59
CA GLU A 236 29.52 -1.84 -31.72
C GLU A 236 30.03 -0.61 -32.51
N ILE A 237 29.61 0.58 -32.11
CA ILE A 237 30.14 1.81 -32.73
C ILE A 237 31.51 2.07 -32.13
N SER A 238 32.51 2.22 -33.00
CA SER A 238 33.93 2.39 -32.64
C SER A 238 34.48 3.78 -32.92
N ASP A 239 33.76 4.62 -33.62
CA ASP A 239 34.19 5.99 -33.98
C ASP A 239 32.95 6.89 -34.25
N ASP A 240 33.14 8.19 -34.22
CA ASP A 240 32.15 9.17 -34.64
C ASP A 240 32.08 9.23 -36.18
N PHE A 241 30.88 9.19 -36.76
CA PHE A 241 30.73 9.30 -38.21
C PHE A 241 29.46 10.03 -38.66
N GLU A 242 29.44 10.46 -39.94
CA GLU A 242 28.31 11.12 -40.59
C GLU A 242 27.86 10.39 -41.86
N VAL A 243 26.62 10.65 -42.26
CA VAL A 243 26.11 10.23 -43.56
C VAL A 243 26.94 10.86 -44.67
N PRO A 244 27.40 10.11 -45.69
CA PRO A 244 28.23 10.64 -46.77
C PRO A 244 27.44 11.56 -47.72
N THR A 245 28.14 12.52 -48.33
CA THR A 245 27.57 13.48 -49.30
C THR A 245 27.25 12.87 -50.66
N THR A 246 27.88 11.74 -50.99
CA THR A 246 27.65 11.03 -52.23
C THR A 246 26.54 10.02 -52.07
N PRO A 247 25.63 9.89 -53.08
CA PRO A 247 24.57 8.90 -53.01
C PRO A 247 25.15 7.49 -52.86
N LEU A 248 24.57 6.72 -51.89
CA LEU A 248 24.88 5.32 -51.76
C LEU A 248 24.14 4.54 -52.87
N SER A 249 24.88 4.10 -53.91
CA SER A 249 24.31 3.25 -54.95
C SER A 249 24.40 1.78 -54.54
N ASN A 250 23.24 1.15 -54.42
CA ASN A 250 23.05 -0.30 -54.25
C ASN A 250 23.95 -1.00 -53.24
N LEU A 251 23.70 -0.83 -51.99
CA LEU A 251 24.14 -1.82 -50.99
C LEU A 251 23.30 -3.09 -51.13
N SER A 252 23.85 -4.03 -51.93
CA SER A 252 23.46 -5.44 -52.06
C SER A 252 22.00 -5.82 -51.79
N GLY A 253 21.06 -5.40 -52.63
CA GLY A 253 19.73 -5.99 -52.74
C GLY A 253 18.81 -5.96 -51.49
N MET A 254 19.29 -5.52 -50.35
CA MET A 254 18.56 -5.47 -49.08
C MET A 254 18.05 -4.07 -48.71
N ILE A 255 18.56 -3.05 -49.33
CA ILE A 255 18.20 -1.67 -49.06
C ILE A 255 17.58 -1.10 -50.34
N THR A 256 16.32 -0.74 -50.27
CA THR A 256 15.69 0.07 -51.32
C THR A 256 15.45 1.47 -50.75
N GLY A 257 16.06 2.46 -51.35
CA GLY A 257 15.85 3.85 -50.99
C GLY A 257 16.44 4.76 -52.05
N THR A 258 15.90 5.93 -52.13
CA THR A 258 16.46 6.98 -52.93
C THR A 258 17.73 7.48 -52.23
N ASN A 259 18.75 7.68 -53.00
CA ASN A 259 20.03 8.28 -52.64
C ASN A 259 20.08 9.03 -51.33
N ALA A 260 20.85 8.54 -50.38
CA ALA A 260 21.15 9.28 -49.16
C ALA A 260 21.83 10.61 -49.53
N ASN A 261 21.07 11.67 -49.65
CA ASN A 261 21.58 12.99 -49.96
C ASN A 261 21.28 13.94 -48.79
N ILE A 262 22.29 14.48 -48.21
CA ILE A 262 22.21 15.45 -47.11
C ILE A 262 21.51 16.77 -47.50
N SER A 263 21.23 16.99 -48.77
CA SER A 263 20.62 18.27 -49.24
C SER A 263 19.11 18.29 -49.29
N GLY A 264 18.42 17.16 -48.97
CA GLY A 264 16.97 17.07 -48.92
C GLY A 264 16.43 17.03 -47.51
N ASN A 265 15.18 17.49 -47.29
CA ASN A 265 14.53 17.47 -45.97
C ASN A 265 14.03 16.09 -45.56
N ALA A 266 14.08 15.10 -46.42
CA ALA A 266 13.59 13.75 -46.16
C ALA A 266 14.20 12.77 -47.16
N THR A 267 15.18 12.04 -46.75
CA THR A 267 15.75 10.91 -47.46
C THR A 267 15.65 9.66 -46.57
N PHE A 268 15.32 8.52 -47.19
CA PHE A 268 15.04 7.31 -46.44
C PHE A 268 15.97 6.18 -46.92
N VAL A 269 16.46 5.42 -45.98
CA VAL A 269 17.11 4.13 -46.19
C VAL A 269 16.24 3.05 -45.58
N TYR A 270 15.68 2.18 -46.43
CA TYR A 270 14.73 1.14 -45.97
C TYR A 270 15.39 -0.23 -46.03
N LEU A 271 15.15 -1.01 -44.99
CA LEU A 271 15.38 -2.44 -45.03
C LEU A 271 14.22 -3.14 -45.73
N ASN A 272 14.51 -3.74 -46.90
CA ASN A 272 13.51 -4.44 -47.70
C ASN A 272 13.73 -5.94 -47.62
N ARG A 273 13.28 -6.57 -46.50
CA ARG A 273 13.25 -8.02 -46.37
C ARG A 273 11.91 -8.50 -45.84
N SER A 274 11.37 -9.52 -46.46
CA SER A 274 10.20 -10.23 -46.01
C SER A 274 10.59 -11.33 -45.00
N ASN A 275 9.72 -11.53 -44.00
CA ASN A 275 9.70 -12.70 -43.13
C ASN A 275 10.96 -12.95 -42.30
N ILE A 276 11.67 -11.91 -41.85
CA ILE A 276 12.80 -12.06 -40.93
C ILE A 276 12.46 -11.38 -39.61
N SER A 277 12.36 -12.19 -38.58
CA SER A 277 12.42 -11.71 -37.22
C SER A 277 13.85 -11.21 -36.95
N ARG A 278 14.00 -10.06 -36.27
CA ARG A 278 15.33 -9.50 -36.03
C ARG A 278 15.39 -8.88 -34.64
N LYS A 279 16.33 -9.40 -33.86
CA LYS A 279 16.75 -8.78 -32.61
C LYS A 279 18.12 -8.14 -32.86
N LEU A 280 18.24 -6.82 -32.70
CA LEU A 280 19.46 -6.07 -32.95
C LEU A 280 19.74 -5.10 -31.79
N VAL A 281 20.94 -5.16 -31.27
CA VAL A 281 21.46 -4.23 -30.28
C VAL A 281 22.55 -3.38 -30.95
N ILE A 282 22.42 -2.06 -30.79
CA ILE A 282 23.39 -1.09 -31.31
C ILE A 282 23.96 -0.34 -30.10
N ASN A 283 25.21 -0.62 -29.78
CA ASN A 283 25.95 0.02 -28.70
C ASN A 283 26.71 1.21 -29.27
N GLY A 284 26.28 2.40 -28.91
CA GLY A 284 26.92 3.64 -29.33
C GLY A 284 28.24 3.90 -28.64
N ASN A 285 28.47 3.32 -27.44
CA ASN A 285 29.70 3.47 -26.65
C ASN A 285 30.08 4.94 -26.38
N GLY A 286 29.09 5.83 -26.35
CA GLY A 286 29.27 7.27 -26.21
C GLY A 286 29.69 8.01 -27.48
N HIS A 287 29.71 7.33 -28.62
CA HIS A 287 30.00 7.91 -29.93
C HIS A 287 28.79 8.66 -30.50
N GLN A 288 29.03 9.32 -31.62
CA GLN A 288 28.07 10.21 -32.29
C GLN A 288 27.84 9.80 -33.74
N ILE A 289 26.57 9.77 -34.14
CA ILE A 289 26.19 9.55 -35.54
C ILE A 289 25.41 10.76 -36.04
N ASP A 290 25.88 11.41 -37.11
CA ASP A 290 25.11 12.44 -37.79
C ASP A 290 24.40 11.84 -39.02
N PHE A 291 23.08 11.63 -38.86
CA PHE A 291 22.22 11.11 -39.92
C PHE A 291 21.92 12.15 -41.02
N GLY A 292 22.25 13.43 -40.82
CA GLY A 292 21.91 14.47 -41.78
C GLY A 292 20.42 14.52 -42.04
N SER A 293 20.04 14.41 -43.32
CA SER A 293 18.60 14.29 -43.71
C SER A 293 18.14 12.85 -43.90
N VAL A 294 18.93 11.87 -43.50
CA VAL A 294 18.58 10.44 -43.68
C VAL A 294 17.78 9.94 -42.47
N SER A 295 16.77 9.16 -42.76
CA SER A 295 16.08 8.36 -41.76
C SER A 295 16.18 6.88 -42.12
N LEU A 296 16.55 6.06 -41.14
CA LEU A 296 16.43 4.62 -41.27
C LEU A 296 14.97 4.23 -41.27
N GLY A 297 14.59 3.15 -41.90
CA GLY A 297 13.19 2.75 -41.93
C GLY A 297 12.97 1.26 -42.11
N LEU A 298 11.88 0.80 -41.56
CA LEU A 298 11.32 -0.51 -41.87
C LEU A 298 10.30 -0.32 -43.02
N TYR A 299 10.50 -1.04 -44.10
CA TYR A 299 9.59 -1.00 -45.26
C TYR A 299 8.75 -2.27 -45.36
N SER A 300 7.46 -2.13 -45.60
CA SER A 300 6.49 -3.08 -45.20
C SER A 300 5.89 -3.97 -46.26
N THR A 301 6.14 -3.77 -47.57
CA THR A 301 5.47 -4.63 -48.58
C THR A 301 5.80 -6.12 -48.40
N THR A 302 6.72 -6.42 -47.52
CA THR A 302 7.29 -7.73 -47.28
C THR A 302 7.40 -8.12 -45.81
N HIS A 303 7.07 -7.25 -44.87
CA HIS A 303 7.16 -7.55 -43.45
C HIS A 303 5.84 -8.19 -42.98
N SER A 304 5.88 -9.27 -42.26
CA SER A 304 4.68 -9.91 -41.69
C SER A 304 4.58 -9.73 -40.18
N ALA A 305 3.36 -9.84 -39.64
CA ALA A 305 3.13 -9.82 -38.20
C ALA A 305 3.88 -10.96 -37.46
N ASN A 306 4.29 -12.00 -38.17
CA ASN A 306 5.00 -13.15 -37.62
C ASN A 306 6.53 -12.96 -37.57
N SER A 307 7.03 -11.82 -38.03
CA SER A 307 8.46 -11.51 -38.05
C SER A 307 8.74 -10.16 -37.39
N PRO A 308 8.52 -10.02 -36.06
CA PRO A 308 8.68 -8.77 -35.37
C PRO A 308 10.15 -8.33 -35.31
N TRP A 309 10.34 -7.04 -35.28
CA TRP A 309 11.64 -6.43 -35.06
C TRP A 309 11.77 -5.94 -33.63
N ASP A 310 12.92 -6.17 -33.02
CA ASP A 310 13.28 -5.67 -31.69
C ASP A 310 14.66 -5.04 -31.80
N ILE A 311 14.71 -3.70 -31.85
CA ILE A 311 15.93 -2.94 -32.08
C ILE A 311 16.20 -2.05 -30.88
N THR A 312 17.39 -2.19 -30.30
CA THR A 312 17.83 -1.38 -29.17
C THR A 312 19.01 -0.49 -29.57
N PHE A 313 18.92 0.79 -29.26
CA PHE A 313 20.00 1.75 -29.36
C PHE A 313 20.45 2.14 -27.94
N ASN A 314 21.71 1.95 -27.64
CA ASN A 314 22.31 2.24 -26.35
C ASN A 314 23.41 3.31 -26.47
N ASP A 315 23.50 4.22 -25.51
CA ASP A 315 24.61 5.11 -25.24
C ASP A 315 25.13 5.86 -26.50
N LEU A 316 24.21 6.57 -27.20
CA LEU A 316 24.49 7.16 -28.50
C LEU A 316 24.03 8.63 -28.57
N ASP A 317 24.90 9.50 -29.15
CA ASP A 317 24.52 10.83 -29.55
C ASP A 317 24.04 10.82 -31.01
N ILE A 318 22.78 11.26 -31.24
CA ILE A 318 22.14 11.22 -32.56
C ILE A 318 21.88 12.63 -33.09
N TYR A 319 22.47 12.96 -34.21
CA TYR A 319 22.21 14.20 -34.94
C TYR A 319 21.30 13.92 -36.14
N SER A 320 20.13 14.55 -36.20
CA SER A 320 19.16 14.36 -37.27
C SER A 320 18.53 15.67 -37.74
N GLY A 321 18.55 15.90 -39.04
CA GLY A 321 17.80 16.97 -39.68
C GLY A 321 16.53 16.50 -40.40
N ASN A 322 16.23 15.21 -40.34
CA ASN A 322 15.05 14.64 -40.98
C ASN A 322 13.77 15.00 -40.20
N TRP A 323 12.69 15.22 -40.90
CA TRP A 323 11.40 15.55 -40.29
C TRP A 323 10.69 14.38 -39.63
N TRP A 324 11.12 13.15 -39.89
CA TRP A 324 10.64 11.91 -39.26
C TRP A 324 11.71 11.25 -38.40
N GLY A 325 12.66 12.07 -37.90
CA GLY A 325 13.72 11.58 -37.04
C GLY A 325 14.75 10.70 -37.76
N PHE A 326 15.61 10.08 -36.97
CA PHE A 326 16.64 9.17 -37.50
C PHE A 326 16.07 7.79 -37.87
N PHE A 327 14.87 7.43 -37.38
CA PHE A 327 14.20 6.15 -37.61
C PHE A 327 12.70 6.32 -37.80
N GLN A 328 12.14 5.63 -38.79
CA GLN A 328 10.72 5.66 -39.07
C GLN A 328 10.18 4.31 -39.59
N THR A 329 8.85 4.17 -39.64
CA THR A 329 8.17 3.07 -40.33
C THR A 329 7.26 3.63 -41.43
N VAL A 330 7.34 3.11 -42.64
CA VAL A 330 6.62 3.62 -43.81
C VAL A 330 5.90 2.49 -44.54
N ASN A 331 4.71 2.79 -45.04
CA ASN A 331 3.87 1.87 -45.83
C ASN A 331 3.50 0.56 -45.14
N LEU A 332 3.34 0.59 -43.83
CA LEU A 332 2.99 -0.58 -43.06
C LEU A 332 1.50 -0.55 -42.70
N THR A 333 0.88 -1.70 -42.62
CA THR A 333 -0.41 -1.79 -41.94
C THR A 333 -0.19 -1.85 -40.43
N PRO A 334 -1.01 -1.20 -39.65
CA PRO A 334 -0.86 -1.21 -38.19
C PRO A 334 -0.69 -2.60 -37.58
N ALA A 335 -1.43 -3.59 -38.10
CA ALA A 335 -1.37 -4.96 -37.62
C ALA A 335 0.00 -5.66 -37.85
N GLN A 336 0.77 -5.22 -38.84
CA GLN A 336 2.08 -5.84 -39.17
C GLN A 336 3.20 -5.47 -38.20
N HIS A 337 3.08 -4.35 -37.49
CA HIS A 337 4.12 -3.83 -36.59
C HIS A 337 3.74 -3.76 -35.12
N ALA A 338 2.54 -4.20 -34.77
CA ALA A 338 2.07 -4.15 -33.38
C ALA A 338 2.99 -4.90 -32.39
N LEU A 339 3.75 -5.89 -32.87
CA LEU A 339 4.69 -6.67 -32.07
C LEU A 339 6.15 -6.18 -32.17
N SER A 340 6.43 -5.19 -33.03
CA SER A 340 7.77 -4.65 -33.16
C SER A 340 8.05 -3.58 -32.13
N ASN A 341 9.28 -3.57 -31.61
CA ASN A 341 9.72 -2.64 -30.57
C ASN A 341 11.01 -1.93 -30.98
N ILE A 342 11.13 -0.69 -30.57
CA ILE A 342 12.39 0.06 -30.63
C ILE A 342 12.65 0.57 -29.22
N THR A 343 13.82 0.25 -28.69
CA THR A 343 14.25 0.72 -27.37
C THR A 343 15.36 1.74 -27.53
N LEU A 344 15.17 2.90 -26.89
CA LEU A 344 16.17 3.94 -26.76
C LEU A 344 16.66 3.97 -25.32
N ASN A 345 17.95 3.79 -25.13
CA ASN A 345 18.58 3.73 -23.82
C ASN A 345 19.80 4.68 -23.77
N ASN A 346 19.76 5.68 -22.93
CA ASN A 346 20.79 6.72 -22.82
C ASN A 346 21.10 7.38 -24.18
N ILE A 347 20.10 8.03 -24.77
CA ILE A 347 20.22 8.66 -26.09
C ILE A 347 20.16 10.19 -25.95
N ASN A 348 21.06 10.89 -26.59
CA ASN A 348 20.96 12.33 -26.78
C ASN A 348 20.65 12.64 -28.23
N GLY A 349 19.48 13.18 -28.50
CA GLY A 349 19.04 13.63 -29.81
C GLY A 349 19.31 15.13 -30.01
N TYR A 350 19.77 15.47 -31.19
CA TYR A 350 20.07 16.86 -31.58
C TYR A 350 19.47 17.17 -32.95
N GLY A 351 18.77 18.27 -33.03
CA GLY A 351 18.33 18.86 -34.30
C GLY A 351 16.85 18.85 -34.53
N ASN A 352 16.29 17.78 -35.05
CA ASN A 352 14.88 17.68 -35.41
C ASN A 352 14.18 16.60 -34.59
N GLU A 353 13.05 16.11 -35.10
CA GLU A 353 12.34 14.96 -34.52
C GLU A 353 13.34 13.82 -34.25
N LEU A 354 13.20 13.19 -33.06
CA LEU A 354 14.07 12.08 -32.70
C LEU A 354 13.67 10.84 -33.50
N ILE A 355 12.38 10.41 -33.39
CA ILE A 355 11.94 9.16 -33.98
C ILE A 355 10.47 9.22 -34.39
N ALA A 356 10.12 8.61 -35.54
CA ALA A 356 8.73 8.55 -36.03
C ALA A 356 8.29 7.16 -36.50
N PRO A 357 8.39 6.11 -35.68
CA PRO A 357 7.92 4.76 -36.04
C PRO A 357 6.42 4.60 -35.79
N TYR A 358 5.56 5.25 -36.56
CA TYR A 358 4.10 5.38 -36.36
C TYR A 358 3.36 4.12 -35.92
N TYR A 359 3.79 2.94 -36.35
CA TYR A 359 3.08 1.68 -36.11
C TYR A 359 3.82 0.74 -35.16
N THR A 360 4.95 1.18 -34.64
CA THR A 360 5.87 0.39 -33.81
C THR A 360 5.86 0.94 -32.39
N ASN A 361 6.04 0.08 -31.41
CA ASN A 361 6.16 0.49 -30.01
C ASN A 361 7.56 1.07 -29.75
N VAL A 362 7.62 2.12 -28.96
CA VAL A 362 8.87 2.71 -28.48
C VAL A 362 8.98 2.55 -26.98
N ASN A 363 10.13 2.07 -26.54
CA ASN A 363 10.50 1.99 -25.14
C ASN A 363 11.63 2.98 -24.86
N ILE A 364 11.51 3.71 -23.76
CA ILE A 364 12.58 4.58 -23.25
C ILE A 364 13.15 3.93 -22.00
N SER A 365 14.46 3.75 -21.97
CA SER A 365 15.21 3.22 -20.84
C SER A 365 16.37 4.16 -20.53
N GLY A 366 16.78 4.25 -19.28
CA GLY A 366 17.78 5.24 -18.88
C GLY A 366 17.33 6.67 -19.18
N ILE A 367 18.24 7.55 -19.60
CA ILE A 367 17.96 8.96 -19.88
C ILE A 367 17.95 9.21 -21.38
N VAL A 368 16.83 9.71 -21.91
CA VAL A 368 16.70 10.07 -23.31
C VAL A 368 16.35 11.55 -23.42
N ASN A 369 17.18 12.29 -24.12
CA ASN A 369 17.04 13.71 -24.34
C ASN A 369 16.81 14.02 -25.83
N ASN A 370 15.91 14.93 -26.17
CA ASN A 370 15.81 15.52 -27.49
C ASN A 370 15.33 16.98 -27.44
N HIS A 371 16.20 17.88 -27.87
CA HIS A 371 15.93 19.31 -27.86
C HIS A 371 15.88 19.84 -29.28
N ILE A 372 14.70 20.11 -29.82
CA ILE A 372 14.51 20.69 -31.14
C ILE A 372 14.85 22.16 -31.10
N THR A 373 15.76 22.59 -31.95
CA THR A 373 16.13 24.00 -32.16
C THR A 373 15.44 24.57 -33.41
N ALA A 374 15.47 25.88 -33.59
CA ALA A 374 14.86 26.52 -34.77
C ALA A 374 15.54 26.12 -36.09
N THR A 375 16.78 25.76 -36.04
CA THR A 375 17.58 25.34 -37.20
C THR A 375 18.55 24.27 -36.77
N TYR A 376 18.46 23.12 -37.38
CA TYR A 376 19.46 22.08 -37.24
C TYR A 376 20.70 22.44 -38.08
N SER A 377 21.86 22.24 -37.52
CA SER A 377 23.15 22.31 -38.23
C SER A 377 23.87 20.99 -38.00
N SER A 378 24.38 20.39 -39.09
CA SER A 378 25.20 19.21 -38.96
C SER A 378 26.42 19.49 -38.08
N LYS A 379 26.78 18.53 -37.23
CA LYS A 379 27.96 18.61 -36.36
C LYS A 379 29.24 18.57 -37.13
N PHE A 380 29.32 17.76 -38.16
CA PHE A 380 30.51 17.54 -38.99
C PHE A 380 30.58 18.51 -40.16
N ARG A 381 29.43 19.13 -40.55
CA ARG A 381 29.32 20.04 -41.70
C ARG A 381 28.62 21.32 -41.29
N THR A 382 29.36 22.41 -41.33
CA THR A 382 28.89 23.75 -40.95
C THR A 382 28.10 24.46 -42.04
N ASP A 383 28.15 23.98 -43.29
CA ASP A 383 27.49 24.55 -44.46
C ASP A 383 26.07 24.01 -44.70
N TRP A 384 25.66 22.98 -43.97
CA TRP A 384 24.36 22.35 -44.12
C TRP A 384 23.43 22.65 -42.93
N ARG A 385 22.24 23.13 -43.25
CA ARG A 385 21.24 23.54 -42.26
C ARG A 385 19.82 23.19 -42.71
N VAL A 386 18.96 22.78 -41.75
CA VAL A 386 17.57 22.51 -42.00
C VAL A 386 16.71 23.31 -41.02
N ASN A 387 15.59 23.85 -41.47
CA ASN A 387 14.64 24.53 -40.60
C ASN A 387 13.77 23.46 -39.90
N THR A 388 13.78 23.44 -38.59
CA THR A 388 13.17 22.43 -37.73
C THR A 388 12.05 22.98 -36.86
N VAL A 389 11.60 24.20 -37.07
CA VAL A 389 10.70 24.98 -36.18
C VAL A 389 9.37 24.27 -35.84
N ASN A 390 8.83 23.45 -36.73
CA ASN A 390 7.50 22.88 -36.60
C ASN A 390 7.50 21.36 -36.41
N SER A 391 8.59 20.77 -35.97
CA SER A 391 8.64 19.32 -35.73
C SER A 391 8.28 18.99 -34.31
N VAL A 392 7.64 17.82 -34.10
CA VAL A 392 7.47 17.16 -32.79
C VAL A 392 8.70 16.33 -32.45
N ASN A 393 8.80 15.84 -31.23
CA ASN A 393 9.93 15.00 -30.82
C ASN A 393 9.74 13.53 -31.17
N LEU A 394 8.54 13.00 -30.93
CA LEU A 394 8.21 11.59 -31.13
C LEU A 394 6.84 11.41 -31.79
N GLU A 395 6.79 10.51 -32.78
CA GLU A 395 5.55 10.02 -33.38
C GLU A 395 5.54 8.49 -33.41
N THR A 396 4.75 7.83 -32.54
CA THR A 396 4.83 6.38 -32.36
C THR A 396 3.48 5.73 -32.18
N ARG A 397 3.39 4.41 -32.25
CA ARG A 397 2.19 3.66 -31.92
C ARG A 397 1.94 3.74 -30.41
N SER A 398 2.78 3.11 -29.60
CA SER A 398 2.73 3.17 -28.15
C SER A 398 4.08 3.63 -27.61
N LEU A 399 4.08 4.34 -26.50
CA LEU A 399 5.29 4.79 -25.82
C LEU A 399 5.29 4.27 -24.40
N THR A 400 6.36 3.57 -24.02
CA THR A 400 6.56 3.13 -22.65
C THR A 400 7.85 3.70 -22.10
N ILE A 401 7.75 4.46 -21.04
CA ILE A 401 8.93 4.86 -20.27
C ILE A 401 9.13 3.77 -19.21
N LYS A 402 10.26 3.08 -19.27
CA LYS A 402 10.58 1.98 -18.37
C LYS A 402 10.84 2.49 -16.96
N GLU A 403 10.84 1.59 -16.01
CA GLU A 403 11.14 1.87 -14.60
C GLU A 403 12.40 2.73 -14.47
N ASP A 404 12.31 3.80 -13.65
CA ASP A 404 13.36 4.81 -13.44
C ASP A 404 13.85 5.51 -14.72
N GLY A 405 13.19 5.29 -15.87
CA GLY A 405 13.53 5.93 -17.13
C GLY A 405 13.14 7.41 -17.16
N GLU A 406 13.92 8.22 -17.86
CA GLU A 406 13.72 9.66 -17.98
C GLU A 406 13.69 10.11 -19.45
N LEU A 407 12.65 10.84 -19.84
CA LEU A 407 12.48 11.39 -21.17
C LEU A 407 12.39 12.92 -21.11
N ASN A 408 13.40 13.61 -21.63
CA ASN A 408 13.50 15.07 -21.62
C ASN A 408 13.34 15.64 -23.04
N LEU A 409 12.31 16.44 -23.25
CA LEU A 409 11.91 16.91 -24.57
C LEU A 409 11.72 18.43 -24.60
N SER A 410 12.16 19.07 -25.69
CA SER A 410 11.75 20.45 -25.96
C SER A 410 11.47 20.69 -27.45
N THR A 411 10.55 21.63 -27.73
CA THR A 411 10.21 22.04 -29.09
C THR A 411 10.22 23.56 -29.22
N VAL A 412 10.30 24.03 -30.45
CA VAL A 412 10.25 25.46 -30.75
C VAL A 412 8.83 25.93 -31.02
N ASN A 413 8.03 25.19 -31.80
CA ASN A 413 6.69 25.62 -32.25
C ASN A 413 5.73 24.45 -32.46
N SER A 414 5.96 23.33 -31.82
CA SER A 414 5.12 22.11 -31.91
C SER A 414 4.84 21.50 -30.55
N GLY A 415 3.94 20.52 -30.50
CA GLY A 415 3.83 19.56 -29.40
C GLY A 415 5.05 18.64 -29.33
N ASN A 416 5.10 17.77 -28.35
CA ASN A 416 6.27 16.91 -28.12
C ASN A 416 6.02 15.46 -28.53
N ILE A 417 4.88 14.90 -28.19
CA ILE A 417 4.60 13.46 -28.35
C ILE A 417 3.27 13.26 -29.07
N ILE A 418 3.26 12.41 -30.10
CA ILE A 418 2.06 11.94 -30.77
C ILE A 418 2.03 10.42 -30.74
N ILE A 419 0.92 9.84 -30.26
CA ILE A 419 0.73 8.40 -30.08
C ILE A 419 -0.54 7.94 -30.76
N GLY A 420 -0.52 6.75 -31.34
CA GLY A 420 -1.70 6.07 -31.83
C GLY A 420 -2.23 6.57 -33.17
N LEU A 421 -1.42 7.24 -34.00
CA LEU A 421 -1.84 7.75 -35.32
C LEU A 421 -2.34 6.66 -36.28
N GLY A 422 -1.93 5.42 -36.08
CA GLY A 422 -2.29 4.30 -36.93
C GLY A 422 -3.69 3.71 -36.69
N GLY A 423 -4.48 4.27 -35.78
CA GLY A 423 -5.84 3.79 -35.50
C GLY A 423 -5.93 2.48 -34.72
N LEU A 424 -4.82 2.02 -34.13
CA LEU A 424 -4.78 0.89 -33.20
C LEU A 424 -4.79 1.41 -31.78
N ASP A 425 -5.28 0.58 -30.86
CA ASP A 425 -5.14 0.85 -29.42
C ASP A 425 -3.67 1.01 -29.08
N ALA A 426 -3.35 2.14 -28.47
CA ALA A 426 -1.98 2.58 -28.25
C ALA A 426 -1.91 3.41 -26.97
N ASN A 427 -1.01 3.06 -26.08
CA ASN A 427 -0.91 3.69 -24.78
C ASN A 427 0.37 4.52 -24.63
N LEU A 428 0.26 5.58 -23.84
CA LEU A 428 1.40 6.15 -23.15
C LEU A 428 1.46 5.55 -21.76
N THR A 429 2.51 4.78 -21.49
CA THR A 429 2.70 4.12 -20.18
C THR A 429 3.97 4.61 -19.54
N LEU A 430 3.87 5.08 -18.31
CA LEU A 430 5.02 5.34 -17.46
C LEU A 430 5.08 4.24 -16.41
N GLU A 431 6.17 3.47 -16.41
CA GLU A 431 6.44 2.47 -15.38
C GLU A 431 6.82 3.15 -14.05
N LYS A 432 7.08 2.37 -13.00
CA LYS A 432 7.40 2.89 -11.67
C LYS A 432 8.54 3.91 -11.71
N ASN A 433 8.35 5.05 -11.03
CA ASN A 433 9.30 6.17 -10.94
C ASN A 433 9.72 6.80 -12.30
N ALA A 434 9.14 6.37 -13.42
CA ALA A 434 9.47 6.92 -14.73
C ALA A 434 9.07 8.39 -14.85
N THR A 435 9.88 9.18 -15.54
CA THR A 435 9.65 10.63 -15.64
C THR A 435 9.65 11.11 -17.09
N ILE A 436 8.72 12.00 -17.42
CA ILE A 436 8.73 12.78 -18.65
C ILE A 436 8.79 14.26 -18.29
N ASN A 437 9.79 14.96 -18.80
CA ASN A 437 9.92 16.41 -18.72
C ASN A 437 9.78 17.04 -20.11
N MET A 438 8.86 17.97 -20.26
CA MET A 438 8.59 18.58 -21.55
C MET A 438 8.53 20.10 -21.48
N GLU A 439 9.23 20.74 -22.40
CA GLU A 439 9.09 22.15 -22.69
C GLU A 439 8.50 22.33 -24.09
N SER A 440 7.27 22.84 -24.15
CA SER A 440 6.60 23.15 -25.42
C SER A 440 6.60 24.66 -25.65
N ASN A 441 7.53 25.12 -26.46
CA ASN A 441 7.65 26.54 -26.84
C ASN A 441 6.91 26.82 -28.16
N GLY A 442 6.43 28.05 -28.33
CA GLY A 442 5.91 28.48 -29.62
C GLY A 442 4.87 29.56 -29.53
N SER A 443 4.75 30.29 -30.64
CA SER A 443 3.84 31.43 -30.78
C SER A 443 2.37 31.07 -31.00
N GLY A 444 2.02 29.80 -31.06
CA GLY A 444 0.65 29.36 -31.25
C GLY A 444 0.07 29.62 -32.65
N THR A 445 0.88 29.96 -33.63
CA THR A 445 0.41 30.17 -35.00
C THR A 445 0.62 28.96 -35.92
N GLY A 446 1.11 27.85 -35.39
CA GLY A 446 1.30 26.60 -36.10
C GLY A 446 -0.01 25.95 -36.49
N ASP A 447 -0.02 25.18 -37.56
CA ASP A 447 -1.17 24.51 -38.13
C ASP A 447 -1.57 23.29 -37.29
N ASN A 448 -2.63 23.39 -36.54
CA ASN A 448 -3.04 22.41 -35.53
C ASN A 448 -4.04 21.38 -36.08
N ALA A 449 -4.33 21.45 -37.37
CA ALA A 449 -5.32 20.57 -38.02
C ALA A 449 -4.98 19.06 -37.88
N ASN A 450 -3.74 18.74 -37.49
CA ASN A 450 -3.23 17.37 -37.44
C ASN A 450 -2.74 16.94 -36.05
N GLY A 451 -3.20 17.57 -34.96
CA GLY A 451 -2.80 17.15 -33.61
C GLY A 451 -1.43 17.58 -33.13
N ARG A 452 -0.69 18.32 -33.91
CA ARG A 452 0.70 18.74 -33.60
C ARG A 452 0.80 19.90 -32.58
N GLY A 453 -0.35 20.35 -32.08
CA GLY A 453 -0.44 21.43 -31.11
C GLY A 453 -0.28 21.02 -29.66
N SER A 454 -0.68 19.82 -29.29
CA SER A 454 -0.64 19.35 -27.90
C SER A 454 0.77 18.94 -27.47
N SER A 455 1.13 19.16 -26.22
CA SER A 455 2.38 18.63 -25.68
C SER A 455 2.39 17.11 -25.73
N ILE A 456 1.28 16.49 -25.33
CA ILE A 456 1.00 15.06 -25.51
C ILE A 456 -0.31 14.93 -26.29
N ASP A 457 -0.29 14.22 -27.40
CA ASP A 457 -1.47 13.92 -28.25
C ASP A 457 -1.63 12.42 -28.42
N ILE A 458 -2.63 11.85 -27.76
CA ILE A 458 -2.99 10.43 -27.88
C ILE A 458 -4.21 10.31 -28.79
N ALA A 459 -3.95 9.90 -30.03
CA ALA A 459 -4.98 9.78 -31.05
C ALA A 459 -5.93 8.61 -30.79
N ASN A 460 -5.42 7.52 -30.22
CA ASN A 460 -6.20 6.34 -29.86
C ASN A 460 -5.51 5.57 -28.73
N GLY A 461 -6.14 5.44 -27.57
CA GLY A 461 -5.58 4.74 -26.40
C GLY A 461 -5.61 5.55 -25.11
N ASP A 462 -4.85 5.11 -24.15
CA ASP A 462 -4.86 5.56 -22.75
C ASP A 462 -3.53 6.22 -22.32
N LEU A 463 -3.61 7.02 -21.27
CA LEU A 463 -2.46 7.48 -20.48
C LEU A 463 -2.44 6.75 -19.15
N ILE A 464 -1.44 5.93 -18.92
CA ILE A 464 -1.31 5.09 -17.73
C ILE A 464 0.00 5.42 -17.01
N MET A 465 -0.12 5.91 -15.80
CA MET A 465 1.01 6.25 -14.95
C MET A 465 1.06 5.31 -13.76
N LYS A 466 2.14 4.56 -13.62
CA LYS A 466 2.37 3.66 -12.48
C LYS A 466 2.95 4.43 -11.28
N GLU A 467 3.09 3.73 -10.16
CA GLU A 467 3.55 4.25 -8.88
C GLU A 467 4.75 5.21 -9.00
N GLY A 468 4.64 6.38 -8.36
CA GLY A 468 5.71 7.37 -8.26
C GLY A 468 6.15 8.02 -9.59
N SER A 469 5.52 7.67 -10.72
CA SER A 469 5.89 8.24 -12.01
C SER A 469 5.46 9.70 -12.15
N ALA A 470 6.13 10.47 -13.00
CA ALA A 470 5.88 11.89 -13.16
C ALA A 470 5.83 12.37 -14.61
N ILE A 471 4.90 13.28 -14.91
CA ILE A 471 4.86 14.06 -16.14
C ILE A 471 4.90 15.54 -15.78
N ASN A 472 5.92 16.24 -16.25
CA ASN A 472 6.09 17.68 -16.08
C ASN A 472 6.02 18.38 -17.43
N ILE A 473 5.07 19.30 -17.60
CA ILE A 473 4.83 20.05 -18.83
C ILE A 473 4.99 21.55 -18.53
N ASP A 474 6.02 22.20 -19.07
CA ASP A 474 6.10 23.66 -19.20
C ASP A 474 5.66 24.05 -20.61
N SER A 475 4.41 24.45 -20.75
CA SER A 475 3.85 24.87 -22.03
C SER A 475 3.84 26.41 -22.12
N LYS A 476 4.80 26.94 -22.84
CA LYS A 476 4.81 28.38 -23.24
C LYS A 476 3.97 28.63 -24.48
N ARG A 477 3.12 27.65 -24.81
CA ARG A 477 2.21 27.72 -25.96
C ARG A 477 0.79 27.85 -25.48
N SER A 478 0.02 28.32 -26.43
CA SER A 478 -1.39 28.49 -26.31
C SER A 478 -2.25 27.28 -26.66
N TYR A 479 -1.69 26.08 -26.80
CA TYR A 479 -2.38 24.86 -27.18
C TYR A 479 -2.60 23.90 -26.00
N SER A 480 -3.32 22.79 -26.24
CA SER A 480 -3.52 21.75 -25.26
C SER A 480 -2.20 21.20 -24.72
N ALA A 481 -2.15 20.95 -23.43
CA ALA A 481 -1.05 20.20 -22.83
C ALA A 481 -1.24 18.70 -23.09
N ILE A 482 -2.43 18.17 -22.79
CA ILE A 482 -2.76 16.76 -22.98
C ILE A 482 -4.05 16.63 -23.76
N THR A 483 -4.05 15.77 -24.79
CA THR A 483 -5.22 15.48 -25.61
C THR A 483 -5.43 13.98 -25.76
N LEU A 484 -6.59 13.48 -25.34
CA LEU A 484 -7.09 12.12 -25.55
C LEU A 484 -8.21 12.19 -26.59
N ARG A 485 -7.97 11.72 -27.82
CA ARG A 485 -8.90 11.90 -28.96
C ARG A 485 -9.90 10.80 -29.14
N SER A 486 -9.62 9.59 -28.66
CA SER A 486 -10.55 8.48 -28.78
C SER A 486 -11.57 8.50 -27.66
N SER A 487 -12.80 8.07 -27.99
CA SER A 487 -13.84 7.89 -26.98
C SER A 487 -13.49 6.75 -26.02
N ASN A 488 -13.91 6.88 -24.77
CA ASN A 488 -13.69 5.92 -23.68
C ASN A 488 -12.21 5.72 -23.30
N SER A 489 -11.35 6.70 -23.60
CA SER A 489 -9.96 6.68 -23.14
C SER A 489 -9.86 6.98 -21.63
N THR A 490 -8.84 6.41 -21.02
CA THR A 490 -8.55 6.62 -19.61
C THR A 490 -7.26 7.42 -19.43
N MET A 491 -7.29 8.36 -18.50
CA MET A 491 -6.12 8.97 -17.91
C MET A 491 -6.05 8.48 -16.47
N GLU A 492 -5.07 7.62 -16.18
CA GLU A 492 -4.94 6.96 -14.89
C GLU A 492 -3.60 7.29 -14.24
N LEU A 493 -3.69 7.85 -13.04
CA LEU A 493 -2.55 8.17 -12.18
C LEU A 493 -2.62 7.21 -10.99
N ASN A 494 -1.69 6.26 -10.92
CA ASN A 494 -1.62 5.31 -9.80
C ASN A 494 -0.84 5.91 -8.63
N ASP A 495 -0.69 5.16 -7.56
CA ASP A 495 -0.22 5.66 -6.27
C ASP A 495 1.04 6.53 -6.37
N GLY A 496 0.96 7.73 -5.80
CA GLY A 496 2.05 8.69 -5.83
C GLY A 496 2.41 9.27 -7.21
N ALA A 497 1.73 8.88 -8.29
CA ALA A 497 1.98 9.42 -9.62
C ALA A 497 1.57 10.89 -9.73
N LYS A 498 2.32 11.68 -10.51
CA LYS A 498 2.12 13.15 -10.58
C LYS A 498 2.10 13.67 -12.00
N ILE A 499 1.10 14.50 -12.30
CA ILE A 499 1.10 15.35 -13.50
C ILE A 499 1.15 16.81 -13.06
N ASN A 500 2.18 17.53 -13.50
CA ASN A 500 2.32 18.97 -13.29
C ASN A 500 2.29 19.69 -14.63
N ILE A 501 1.33 20.58 -14.81
CA ILE A 501 1.16 21.39 -16.02
C ILE A 501 1.28 22.87 -15.66
N GLU A 502 2.36 23.51 -16.10
CA GLU A 502 2.51 24.96 -16.17
C GLU A 502 2.20 25.40 -17.58
N SER A 503 1.15 26.16 -17.78
CA SER A 503 0.77 26.67 -19.09
C SER A 503 0.76 28.19 -19.11
N LYS A 504 1.54 28.78 -20.01
CA LYS A 504 1.66 30.22 -20.22
C LYS A 504 1.08 30.59 -21.60
N ASP A 505 0.18 31.50 -21.62
CA ASP A 505 -0.56 31.96 -22.81
C ASP A 505 -1.73 31.04 -23.21
N HIS A 506 -2.49 31.51 -24.17
CA HIS A 506 -3.58 30.76 -24.77
C HIS A 506 -3.83 31.17 -26.21
N THR A 507 -4.47 30.32 -27.00
CA THR A 507 -4.90 30.65 -28.36
C THR A 507 -6.39 30.86 -28.45
N ASN A 508 -6.79 31.67 -29.45
CA ASN A 508 -8.17 31.81 -29.89
C ASN A 508 -8.52 30.79 -30.98
N SER A 509 -7.97 29.59 -30.94
CA SER A 509 -8.34 28.54 -31.89
C SER A 509 -9.83 28.28 -31.87
N SER A 510 -10.43 28.16 -33.06
CA SER A 510 -11.83 27.76 -33.20
C SER A 510 -12.04 26.26 -32.92
N ASN A 511 -10.99 25.48 -32.97
CA ASN A 511 -11.05 24.04 -32.70
C ASN A 511 -11.15 23.77 -31.18
N ALA A 512 -12.15 23.05 -30.75
CA ALA A 512 -12.38 22.74 -29.35
C ALA A 512 -11.23 21.92 -28.73
N ILE A 513 -10.61 21.05 -29.52
CA ILE A 513 -9.48 20.21 -29.06
C ILE A 513 -8.29 21.10 -28.71
N ASP A 514 -7.91 22.00 -29.62
CA ASP A 514 -6.67 22.77 -29.49
C ASP A 514 -6.77 23.91 -28.49
N ARG A 515 -7.98 24.40 -28.19
CA ARG A 515 -8.15 25.57 -27.30
C ARG A 515 -8.25 25.25 -25.83
N ASN A 516 -8.59 24.00 -25.46
CA ASN A 516 -8.70 23.56 -24.07
C ASN A 516 -7.37 22.96 -23.60
N LEU A 517 -6.98 23.18 -22.34
CA LEU A 517 -5.66 22.81 -21.88
C LEU A 517 -5.51 21.29 -21.74
N VAL A 518 -6.49 20.63 -21.17
CA VAL A 518 -6.65 19.17 -21.19
C VAL A 518 -7.95 18.88 -21.92
N TYR A 519 -7.85 18.11 -23.00
CA TYR A 519 -9.01 17.69 -23.78
C TYR A 519 -9.15 16.17 -23.74
N MET A 520 -10.36 15.71 -23.48
CA MET A 520 -10.73 14.30 -23.47
C MET A 520 -12.00 14.08 -24.31
N ALA A 521 -12.02 13.04 -25.13
CA ALA A 521 -13.19 12.69 -25.92
C ALA A 521 -14.33 12.12 -25.03
N ALA A 522 -15.49 11.90 -25.63
CA ALA A 522 -16.68 11.41 -24.91
C ALA A 522 -16.48 10.02 -24.30
N GLY A 523 -17.01 9.79 -23.11
CA GLY A 523 -16.90 8.53 -22.38
C GLY A 523 -15.59 8.33 -21.64
N SER A 524 -14.68 9.30 -21.69
CA SER A 524 -13.36 9.17 -21.08
C SER A 524 -13.39 9.25 -19.55
N SER A 525 -12.42 8.60 -18.92
CA SER A 525 -12.23 8.57 -17.47
C SER A 525 -10.96 9.28 -17.06
N LEU A 526 -11.03 10.02 -15.94
CA LEU A 526 -9.86 10.52 -15.20
C LEU A 526 -9.85 9.89 -13.81
N LEU A 527 -8.82 9.12 -13.53
CA LEU A 527 -8.64 8.40 -12.27
C LEU A 527 -7.37 8.91 -11.60
N VAL A 528 -7.53 9.68 -10.52
CA VAL A 528 -6.44 10.09 -9.64
C VAL A 528 -6.49 9.19 -8.42
N ASN A 529 -5.68 8.13 -8.43
CA ASN A 529 -5.68 7.12 -7.39
C ASN A 529 -4.99 7.62 -6.10
N ALA A 530 -4.80 6.75 -5.12
CA ALA A 530 -4.29 7.12 -3.82
C ALA A 530 -2.96 7.89 -3.92
N ASN A 531 -2.80 8.94 -3.12
CA ASN A 531 -1.61 9.81 -3.08
C ASN A 531 -1.19 10.45 -4.43
N ALA A 532 -1.92 10.19 -5.53
CA ALA A 532 -1.60 10.76 -6.84
C ALA A 532 -2.02 12.23 -6.94
N GLU A 533 -1.35 12.98 -7.82
CA GLU A 533 -1.57 14.42 -7.94
C GLU A 533 -1.73 14.85 -9.41
N LEU A 534 -2.79 15.60 -9.70
CA LEU A 534 -2.96 16.34 -10.95
C LEU A 534 -2.97 17.84 -10.64
N ASN A 535 -1.88 18.51 -10.97
CA ASN A 535 -1.67 19.92 -10.72
C ASN A 535 -1.63 20.70 -12.05
N ILE A 536 -2.51 21.68 -12.20
CA ILE A 536 -2.61 22.50 -13.41
C ILE A 536 -2.60 23.98 -13.01
N ASN A 537 -1.61 24.71 -13.50
CA ASN A 537 -1.48 26.15 -13.33
C ASN A 537 -1.49 26.84 -14.71
N ALA A 538 -2.60 27.48 -15.05
CA ALA A 538 -2.80 28.12 -16.34
C ALA A 538 -2.79 29.65 -16.19
N ILE A 539 -1.69 30.27 -16.60
CA ILE A 539 -1.45 31.70 -16.48
C ILE A 539 -1.34 32.41 -17.85
N GLY A 540 -1.43 33.74 -17.90
CA GLY A 540 -1.39 34.50 -19.14
C GLY A 540 -2.62 34.30 -20.02
N ARG A 541 -3.74 33.83 -19.44
CA ARG A 541 -4.96 33.50 -20.18
C ARG A 541 -5.75 34.68 -20.71
N GLY A 542 -5.53 35.86 -20.17
CA GLY A 542 -6.26 37.09 -20.56
C GLY A 542 -7.77 36.90 -20.47
N SER A 543 -8.52 37.09 -21.57
CA SER A 543 -9.97 36.89 -21.63
C SER A 543 -10.41 35.57 -22.28
N ALA A 544 -9.57 34.53 -22.24
CA ALA A 544 -9.85 33.25 -22.84
C ALA A 544 -11.05 32.54 -22.24
N ALA A 545 -12.01 32.17 -23.08
CA ALA A 545 -13.18 31.40 -22.70
C ALA A 545 -12.95 29.87 -22.76
N SER A 546 -11.77 29.42 -23.16
CA SER A 546 -11.41 28.01 -23.22
C SER A 546 -11.37 27.38 -21.83
N ASN A 547 -11.89 26.17 -21.72
CA ASN A 547 -11.89 25.45 -20.45
C ASN A 547 -10.50 24.90 -20.12
N ILE A 548 -10.24 24.60 -18.84
CA ILE A 548 -8.98 23.99 -18.43
C ILE A 548 -9.04 22.49 -18.68
N ILE A 549 -9.93 21.76 -18.06
CA ILE A 549 -10.21 20.36 -18.39
C ILE A 549 -11.56 20.29 -19.10
N HIS A 550 -11.55 19.80 -20.33
CA HIS A 550 -12.74 19.73 -21.19
C HIS A 550 -12.96 18.27 -21.65
N VAL A 551 -14.11 17.71 -21.31
CA VAL A 551 -14.57 16.43 -21.85
C VAL A 551 -15.69 16.67 -22.86
N ALA A 552 -15.53 16.13 -24.06
CA ALA A 552 -16.44 16.37 -25.19
C ALA A 552 -17.81 15.69 -25.08
N GLY A 553 -18.03 14.89 -24.03
CA GLY A 553 -19.27 14.17 -23.76
C GLY A 553 -19.47 13.88 -22.28
N ASN A 554 -20.00 12.70 -21.97
CA ASN A 554 -20.02 12.20 -20.60
C ASN A 554 -18.61 11.77 -20.16
N ALA A 555 -18.36 11.83 -18.85
CA ALA A 555 -17.09 11.51 -18.25
C ALA A 555 -17.28 10.78 -16.92
N ASN A 556 -16.25 10.03 -16.53
CA ASN A 556 -16.11 9.48 -15.19
C ASN A 556 -14.83 10.02 -14.55
N PHE A 557 -14.95 10.95 -13.60
CA PHE A 557 -13.83 11.49 -12.87
C PHE A 557 -13.86 10.96 -11.44
N LYS A 558 -12.74 10.41 -10.98
CA LYS A 558 -12.60 9.90 -9.63
C LYS A 558 -11.27 10.37 -9.02
N ILE A 559 -11.36 10.98 -7.85
CA ILE A 559 -10.21 11.29 -7.00
C ILE A 559 -10.31 10.39 -5.78
N ALA A 560 -9.38 9.47 -5.65
CA ALA A 560 -9.38 8.51 -4.54
C ALA A 560 -8.82 9.11 -3.25
N LYS A 561 -8.81 8.30 -2.19
CA LYS A 561 -8.26 8.67 -0.88
C LYS A 561 -6.86 9.28 -1.02
N ASP A 562 -6.63 10.39 -0.32
CA ASP A 562 -5.37 11.16 -0.34
C ASP A 562 -4.92 11.68 -1.70
N GLY A 563 -5.72 11.49 -2.77
CA GLY A 563 -5.49 12.05 -4.10
C GLY A 563 -5.66 13.56 -4.12
N THR A 564 -4.97 14.23 -5.04
CA THR A 564 -4.97 15.69 -5.21
C THR A 564 -5.37 16.10 -6.62
N LEU A 565 -6.32 17.04 -6.72
CA LEU A 565 -6.63 17.79 -7.92
C LEU A 565 -6.48 19.28 -7.62
N ASP A 566 -5.53 19.95 -8.25
CA ASP A 566 -5.33 21.41 -8.11
C ASP A 566 -5.38 22.04 -9.50
N VAL A 567 -6.44 22.80 -9.78
CA VAL A 567 -6.66 23.44 -11.08
C VAL A 567 -6.81 24.93 -10.88
N ARG A 568 -5.89 25.69 -11.47
CA ARG A 568 -5.85 27.15 -11.39
C ARG A 568 -5.83 27.79 -12.77
N SER A 569 -6.50 28.93 -12.89
CA SER A 569 -6.48 29.74 -14.11
C SER A 569 -6.65 31.23 -13.82
N ASP A 570 -5.83 32.08 -14.47
CA ASP A 570 -5.91 33.54 -14.37
C ASP A 570 -6.84 34.21 -15.41
N SER A 571 -7.63 33.39 -16.15
CA SER A 571 -8.54 33.95 -17.16
C SER A 571 -9.62 34.85 -16.55
N SER A 572 -9.80 35.99 -17.15
CA SER A 572 -10.89 36.92 -16.80
C SER A 572 -12.23 36.60 -17.46
N SER A 573 -12.32 35.52 -18.25
CA SER A 573 -13.54 35.17 -18.98
C SER A 573 -14.61 34.60 -18.05
N ALA A 574 -15.76 35.19 -18.00
CA ALA A 574 -16.95 34.67 -17.32
C ALA A 574 -17.49 33.34 -17.92
N SER A 575 -17.03 32.97 -19.11
CA SER A 575 -17.45 31.75 -19.82
C SER A 575 -16.48 30.59 -19.68
N GLN A 576 -15.36 30.76 -18.99
CA GLN A 576 -14.42 29.66 -18.72
C GLN A 576 -14.96 28.76 -17.59
N SER A 577 -14.84 27.44 -17.75
CA SER A 577 -14.92 26.46 -16.67
C SER A 577 -13.54 25.87 -16.42
N LEU A 578 -13.24 25.55 -15.16
CA LEU A 578 -12.05 24.76 -14.83
C LEU A 578 -12.30 23.28 -15.16
N LEU A 579 -13.48 22.76 -14.84
CA LEU A 579 -13.95 21.44 -15.22
C LEU A 579 -15.22 21.60 -16.08
N TYR A 580 -15.20 21.06 -17.30
CA TYR A 580 -16.30 21.15 -18.25
C TYR A 580 -16.62 19.79 -18.87
N PHE A 581 -17.87 19.35 -18.67
CA PHE A 581 -18.39 18.12 -19.23
C PHE A 581 -19.52 18.44 -20.21
N ALA A 582 -19.34 18.07 -21.48
CA ALA A 582 -20.21 18.53 -22.57
C ALA A 582 -21.58 17.83 -22.62
N SER A 583 -21.82 16.77 -21.84
CA SER A 583 -23.13 16.12 -21.81
C SER A 583 -23.51 15.58 -20.43
N ALA A 584 -24.80 15.22 -20.32
CA ALA A 584 -25.36 14.56 -19.15
C ALA A 584 -24.79 13.14 -18.94
N GLY A 585 -24.93 12.60 -17.73
CA GLY A 585 -24.42 11.28 -17.36
C GLY A 585 -22.95 11.29 -16.95
N SER A 586 -22.36 12.46 -16.75
CA SER A 586 -21.02 12.58 -16.16
C SER A 586 -21.07 12.38 -14.65
N THR A 587 -20.05 11.74 -14.11
CA THR A 587 -19.79 11.60 -12.68
C THR A 587 -18.49 12.30 -12.31
N PHE A 588 -18.48 12.92 -11.14
CA PHE A 588 -17.28 13.43 -10.51
C PHE A 588 -17.35 13.05 -9.05
N GLU A 589 -16.53 12.10 -8.65
CA GLU A 589 -16.52 11.51 -7.32
C GLU A 589 -15.17 11.78 -6.65
N PHE A 590 -15.20 12.10 -5.36
CA PHE A 590 -13.99 12.05 -4.55
C PHE A 590 -14.34 11.70 -3.11
N SER A 591 -13.64 10.70 -2.61
CA SER A 591 -13.78 10.17 -1.27
C SER A 591 -12.47 10.36 -0.53
N ASP A 592 -12.53 11.04 0.62
CA ASP A 592 -11.37 11.31 1.47
C ASP A 592 -10.15 11.90 0.72
N ALA A 593 -10.42 12.66 -0.34
CA ALA A 593 -9.37 13.30 -1.13
C ALA A 593 -8.55 14.26 -0.25
N LYS A 594 -7.23 14.23 -0.40
CA LYS A 594 -6.35 15.16 0.32
C LYS A 594 -6.71 16.61 0.01
N LYS A 595 -6.95 16.90 -1.28
CA LYS A 595 -7.24 18.24 -1.75
C LYS A 595 -7.92 18.24 -3.11
N VAL A 596 -9.02 18.98 -3.25
CA VAL A 596 -9.57 19.36 -4.56
C VAL A 596 -9.70 20.88 -4.57
N ASN A 597 -8.81 21.57 -5.28
CA ASN A 597 -8.78 23.00 -5.42
C ASN A 597 -9.14 23.44 -6.83
N LEU A 598 -10.17 24.24 -6.95
CA LEU A 598 -10.59 24.86 -8.21
C LEU A 598 -10.54 26.38 -8.03
N GLU A 599 -9.60 27.04 -8.71
CA GLU A 599 -9.29 28.44 -8.47
C GLU A 599 -9.21 29.28 -9.75
N ARG A 600 -9.93 30.37 -9.81
CA ARG A 600 -9.69 31.47 -10.74
C ARG A 600 -8.82 32.51 -10.06
N SER A 601 -7.54 32.54 -10.44
CA SER A 601 -6.58 33.48 -9.85
C SER A 601 -6.64 34.88 -10.44
N GLY A 602 -7.44 35.11 -11.50
CA GLY A 602 -7.67 36.43 -12.12
C GLY A 602 -9.11 36.95 -11.94
N PRO A 603 -9.32 38.27 -12.09
CA PRO A 603 -10.64 38.87 -11.92
C PRO A 603 -11.61 38.44 -13.05
N ILE A 604 -12.84 38.11 -12.67
CA ILE A 604 -13.88 37.69 -13.62
C ILE A 604 -14.59 38.87 -14.22
N SER A 605 -14.59 39.02 -15.57
CA SER A 605 -15.22 40.13 -16.28
C SER A 605 -16.63 39.78 -16.77
N GLY A 606 -17.60 40.68 -16.53
CA GLY A 606 -18.98 40.54 -17.02
C GLY A 606 -19.82 39.56 -16.17
N SER A 607 -20.99 39.18 -16.67
CA SER A 607 -21.88 38.23 -16.00
C SER A 607 -21.38 36.82 -16.21
N THR A 608 -21.31 36.01 -15.16
CA THR A 608 -20.84 34.64 -15.23
C THR A 608 -21.84 33.79 -16.02
N SER A 609 -21.35 33.19 -17.12
CA SER A 609 -22.13 32.26 -17.95
C SER A 609 -21.83 30.80 -17.57
N ASN A 610 -20.64 30.50 -17.04
CA ASN A 610 -20.23 29.16 -16.61
C ASN A 610 -19.75 29.18 -15.17
N GLY A 611 -19.83 28.03 -14.47
CA GLY A 611 -19.25 27.82 -13.14
C GLY A 611 -17.79 27.36 -13.17
N LEU A 612 -17.16 27.21 -12.02
CA LEU A 612 -15.89 26.49 -11.91
C LEU A 612 -16.04 25.06 -12.43
N ILE A 613 -17.18 24.44 -12.11
CA ILE A 613 -17.64 23.15 -12.66
C ILE A 613 -18.87 23.41 -13.52
N SER A 614 -18.87 22.92 -14.74
CA SER A 614 -20.02 22.96 -15.64
C SER A 614 -20.27 21.59 -16.27
N ILE A 615 -21.48 21.05 -16.05
CA ILE A 615 -21.94 19.81 -16.66
C ILE A 615 -23.14 20.15 -17.54
N PHE A 616 -22.99 20.00 -18.85
CA PHE A 616 -24.06 20.29 -19.81
C PHE A 616 -25.00 19.11 -19.96
N GLY A 617 -26.29 19.34 -19.70
CA GLY A 617 -27.33 18.33 -19.77
C GLY A 617 -28.30 18.39 -18.59
N THR A 618 -29.28 17.52 -18.55
CA THR A 618 -30.33 17.52 -17.54
C THR A 618 -30.11 16.63 -16.35
N SER A 619 -28.97 15.94 -16.25
CA SER A 619 -28.73 14.93 -15.23
C SER A 619 -27.25 14.69 -14.86
N GLY A 620 -26.40 15.71 -14.98
CA GLY A 620 -25.05 15.61 -14.44
C GLY A 620 -25.10 15.47 -12.91
N LEU A 621 -24.37 14.52 -12.37
CA LEU A 621 -24.26 14.27 -10.94
C LEU A 621 -22.82 14.46 -10.50
N LEU A 622 -22.62 15.18 -9.41
CA LEU A 622 -21.37 15.26 -8.65
C LEU A 622 -21.62 14.59 -7.30
N ASP A 623 -20.86 13.58 -7.00
CA ASP A 623 -20.89 12.88 -5.73
C ASP A 623 -19.58 13.14 -4.98
N ILE A 624 -19.69 13.62 -3.75
CA ILE A 624 -18.54 14.08 -2.97
C ILE A 624 -18.67 13.59 -1.55
N ASP A 625 -17.76 12.76 -1.13
CA ASP A 625 -17.54 12.45 0.29
C ASP A 625 -16.43 13.35 0.82
N VAL A 626 -16.81 14.48 1.36
CA VAL A 626 -15.87 15.53 1.76
C VAL A 626 -16.03 15.89 3.21
N GLN A 627 -14.99 16.46 3.78
CA GLN A 627 -14.92 16.74 5.22
C GLN A 627 -14.82 18.23 5.54
N SER A 628 -14.13 19.02 4.73
CA SER A 628 -14.19 20.47 4.85
C SER A 628 -14.29 21.17 3.49
N VAL A 629 -15.01 22.26 3.44
CA VAL A 629 -15.24 23.06 2.23
C VAL A 629 -15.00 24.52 2.53
N LYS A 630 -14.18 25.16 1.69
CA LYS A 630 -13.96 26.61 1.71
C LYS A 630 -14.39 27.20 0.38
N GLN A 631 -15.05 28.33 0.42
CA GLN A 631 -15.49 29.08 -0.75
C GLN A 631 -15.07 30.53 -0.67
N TRP A 632 -14.50 31.04 -1.76
CA TRP A 632 -14.22 32.44 -1.99
C TRP A 632 -15.19 32.97 -3.02
N ASP A 633 -15.94 33.95 -2.67
CA ASP A 633 -16.87 34.60 -3.57
C ASP A 633 -16.12 35.40 -4.64
N ARG A 634 -16.84 35.80 -5.67
CA ARG A 634 -16.30 36.55 -6.77
C ARG A 634 -15.51 37.78 -6.30
N ASP A 635 -14.32 37.98 -6.90
CA ASP A 635 -13.38 39.06 -6.61
C ASP A 635 -12.72 38.98 -5.21
N ASN A 636 -12.92 37.94 -4.44
CA ASN A 636 -12.13 37.64 -3.25
C ASN A 636 -10.86 36.87 -3.60
N PHE A 637 -9.70 37.58 -3.55
CA PHE A 637 -8.36 37.03 -3.78
C PHE A 637 -7.54 36.93 -2.48
N SER A 638 -8.19 37.08 -1.32
CA SER A 638 -7.51 36.94 -0.03
C SER A 638 -7.23 35.47 0.31
N GLU A 639 -6.40 35.23 1.30
CA GLU A 639 -6.20 33.89 1.85
C GLU A 639 -7.43 33.43 2.65
N GLU A 640 -8.22 34.35 3.21
CA GLU A 640 -9.41 34.07 4.00
C GLU A 640 -10.62 33.85 3.10
N PRO A 641 -11.30 32.68 3.25
CA PRO A 641 -12.54 32.41 2.52
C PRO A 641 -13.71 33.22 3.03
N ASP A 642 -14.69 33.53 2.16
CA ASP A 642 -15.97 34.08 2.59
C ASP A 642 -16.80 33.08 3.38
N TYR A 643 -16.63 31.79 3.08
CA TYR A 643 -17.29 30.69 3.80
C TYR A 643 -16.33 29.56 4.09
N PHE A 644 -16.45 29.03 5.30
CA PHE A 644 -15.73 27.81 5.75
C PHE A 644 -16.70 26.89 6.46
N TRP A 645 -16.91 25.72 5.92
CA TRP A 645 -17.80 24.68 6.45
C TRP A 645 -17.00 23.42 6.79
N THR A 646 -17.14 22.98 8.03
CA THR A 646 -16.50 21.77 8.54
C THR A 646 -17.30 21.22 9.74
N PRO A 647 -17.56 19.92 9.83
CA PRO A 647 -17.41 18.94 8.77
C PRO A 647 -18.56 18.95 7.77
N ILE A 648 -18.30 18.55 6.55
CA ILE A 648 -19.32 18.30 5.51
C ILE A 648 -19.15 16.86 5.03
N PHE A 649 -20.26 16.11 4.98
CA PHE A 649 -20.30 14.72 4.54
C PHE A 649 -21.37 14.52 3.48
N ASN A 650 -21.19 13.50 2.62
CA ASN A 650 -22.19 13.00 1.67
C ASN A 650 -22.77 14.10 0.79
N LEU A 651 -21.94 15.05 0.36
CA LEU A 651 -22.38 16.12 -0.52
C LEU A 651 -22.68 15.57 -1.92
N MET A 652 -23.94 15.63 -2.30
CA MET A 652 -24.39 15.27 -3.64
C MET A 652 -24.95 16.51 -4.36
N LEU A 653 -24.39 16.80 -5.53
CA LEU A 653 -24.83 17.89 -6.39
C LEU A 653 -25.43 17.34 -7.68
N ARG A 654 -26.56 17.86 -8.05
CA ARG A 654 -27.14 17.64 -9.37
C ARG A 654 -27.04 18.93 -10.18
N TYR A 655 -26.56 18.80 -11.40
CA TYR A 655 -26.47 19.92 -12.33
C TYR A 655 -27.67 19.92 -13.29
N ASN A 656 -28.24 21.09 -13.46
CA ASN A 656 -29.13 21.40 -14.60
C ASN A 656 -28.38 22.42 -15.44
N THR A 657 -27.73 21.92 -16.49
CA THR A 657 -26.80 22.69 -17.30
C THR A 657 -25.59 23.11 -16.47
N ILE A 658 -25.52 24.38 -16.03
CA ILE A 658 -24.40 24.95 -15.26
C ILE A 658 -24.74 25.25 -13.79
N ASN A 659 -26.01 25.04 -13.42
CA ASN A 659 -26.49 25.38 -12.09
C ASN A 659 -26.47 24.13 -11.20
N PRO A 660 -25.70 24.13 -10.12
CA PRO A 660 -25.75 23.06 -9.15
C PRO A 660 -27.01 23.15 -8.31
N THR A 661 -27.53 22.00 -7.90
CA THR A 661 -28.55 21.87 -6.87
C THR A 661 -28.07 20.86 -5.87
N ILE A 662 -28.00 21.22 -4.61
CA ILE A 662 -27.65 20.31 -3.53
C ILE A 662 -28.81 19.33 -3.37
N THR A 663 -28.55 18.03 -3.57
CA THR A 663 -29.53 16.96 -3.41
C THR A 663 -29.36 16.20 -2.10
N ASN A 664 -28.14 16.20 -1.56
CA ASN A 664 -27.82 15.68 -0.24
C ASN A 664 -26.63 16.43 0.33
N VAL A 665 -26.63 16.63 1.66
CA VAL A 665 -25.48 17.07 2.43
C VAL A 665 -25.72 16.76 3.89
N SER A 666 -24.68 16.40 4.62
CA SER A 666 -24.73 16.15 6.05
C SER A 666 -23.64 16.93 6.78
N SER A 667 -23.90 17.30 8.01
CA SER A 667 -22.94 17.81 8.98
C SER A 667 -23.38 17.40 10.38
N ILE A 668 -22.43 17.28 11.29
CA ILE A 668 -22.75 17.11 12.73
C ILE A 668 -23.30 18.40 13.35
N PHE A 669 -23.05 19.56 12.71
CA PHE A 669 -23.52 20.87 13.16
C PHE A 669 -24.65 21.36 12.25
N GLN A 670 -25.82 21.56 12.83
CA GLN A 670 -27.01 22.05 12.12
C GLN A 670 -26.79 23.44 11.48
N GLU A 671 -26.04 24.31 12.14
CA GLU A 671 -25.71 25.65 11.64
C GLU A 671 -24.82 25.56 10.37
N THR A 672 -23.78 24.69 10.39
CA THR A 672 -22.92 24.44 9.24
C THR A 672 -23.75 23.94 8.05
N MET A 673 -24.63 22.97 8.28
CA MET A 673 -25.50 22.41 7.23
C MET A 673 -26.46 23.46 6.67
N THR A 674 -27.02 24.29 7.52
CA THR A 674 -27.96 25.36 7.11
C THR A 674 -27.22 26.41 6.26
N SER A 675 -26.09 26.94 6.74
CA SER A 675 -25.26 27.89 6.04
C SER A 675 -24.75 27.36 4.71
N PHE A 676 -24.33 26.06 4.67
CA PHE A 676 -23.89 25.42 3.44
C PHE A 676 -25.02 25.36 2.39
N ASN A 677 -26.20 24.91 2.77
CA ASN A 677 -27.35 24.84 1.85
C ASN A 677 -27.76 26.21 1.30
N GLU A 678 -27.57 27.29 2.04
CA GLU A 678 -27.95 28.64 1.65
C GLU A 678 -26.91 29.32 0.75
N ALA A 679 -25.60 29.04 0.96
CA ALA A 679 -24.53 29.84 0.35
C ALA A 679 -23.66 29.08 -0.64
N PHE A 680 -23.54 27.75 -0.53
CA PHE A 680 -22.64 26.98 -1.39
C PHE A 680 -23.08 27.00 -2.86
N THR A 681 -22.14 27.35 -3.74
CA THR A 681 -22.34 27.31 -5.19
C THR A 681 -21.01 27.09 -5.91
N THR A 682 -21.05 26.45 -7.09
CA THR A 682 -19.90 26.33 -7.98
C THR A 682 -19.90 27.38 -9.09
N ARG A 683 -20.88 28.30 -9.07
CA ARG A 683 -21.08 29.33 -10.07
C ARG A 683 -20.86 30.71 -9.46
N ASP A 684 -20.19 31.58 -10.22
CA ASP A 684 -19.92 32.97 -9.85
C ASP A 684 -19.07 33.12 -8.57
N VAL A 685 -18.18 32.18 -8.37
CA VAL A 685 -17.22 32.14 -7.25
C VAL A 685 -15.80 32.17 -7.79
N GLN A 686 -14.87 32.65 -6.99
CA GLN A 686 -13.45 32.76 -7.32
C GLN A 686 -12.74 31.45 -7.11
N ARG A 687 -13.04 30.78 -5.99
CA ARG A 687 -12.35 29.56 -5.60
C ARG A 687 -13.25 28.67 -4.77
N ILE A 688 -13.09 27.36 -4.93
CA ILE A 688 -13.63 26.34 -4.04
C ILE A 688 -12.48 25.40 -3.69
N LEU A 689 -12.35 25.11 -2.41
CA LEU A 689 -11.35 24.19 -1.89
C LEU A 689 -12.03 23.15 -1.00
N PHE A 690 -11.88 21.89 -1.39
CA PHE A 690 -12.25 20.74 -0.60
C PHE A 690 -10.98 20.15 -0.01
N GLU A 691 -10.96 19.91 1.29
CA GLU A 691 -9.80 19.40 2.01
C GLU A 691 -10.18 18.26 2.95
N LYS A 692 -9.30 17.29 3.05
CA LYS A 692 -9.40 16.22 4.03
C LYS A 692 -9.28 16.80 5.44
N ILE A 693 -10.18 16.40 6.32
CA ILE A 693 -10.00 16.60 7.76
C ILE A 693 -9.03 15.51 8.22
N PRO A 694 -7.98 15.85 8.98
CA PRO A 694 -7.05 14.86 9.52
C PRO A 694 -7.77 13.74 10.27
N ASP A 695 -7.24 12.53 10.19
CA ASP A 695 -7.73 11.41 10.97
C ASP A 695 -7.52 11.68 12.47
N VAL A 696 -8.38 11.09 13.29
CA VAL A 696 -8.29 11.21 14.74
C VAL A 696 -7.52 10.02 15.26
N ASP A 697 -6.54 10.27 16.11
CA ASP A 697 -5.80 9.24 16.82
C ASP A 697 -6.11 9.27 18.31
N VAL A 698 -6.05 8.13 18.96
CA VAL A 698 -6.17 8.02 20.42
C VAL A 698 -5.37 6.83 20.92
N THR A 699 -4.73 6.99 22.06
CA THR A 699 -4.10 5.93 22.84
C THR A 699 -4.62 5.97 24.27
N ILE A 700 -4.56 4.88 24.98
CA ILE A 700 -4.89 4.79 26.41
C ILE A 700 -3.76 4.07 27.12
N ASP A 701 -3.26 4.67 28.20
CA ASP A 701 -2.20 4.08 28.99
C ASP A 701 -2.70 2.87 29.81
N PRO A 702 -1.84 1.94 30.19
CA PRO A 702 -2.21 0.78 31.00
C PRO A 702 -2.90 1.17 32.32
N LEU A 703 -3.98 0.47 32.65
CA LEU A 703 -4.75 0.65 33.89
C LEU A 703 -4.55 -0.52 34.84
N THR A 704 -4.69 -0.29 36.13
CA THR A 704 -4.59 -1.32 37.17
C THR A 704 -5.64 -1.18 38.24
N GLU A 705 -5.98 -2.26 38.95
CA GLU A 705 -6.78 -2.23 40.16
C GLU A 705 -5.98 -1.88 41.44
N ASP A 706 -4.67 -1.74 41.34
CA ASP A 706 -3.78 -1.49 42.49
C ASP A 706 -4.05 -0.10 43.10
N ALA A 707 -4.68 -0.06 44.24
CA ALA A 707 -5.11 1.18 44.90
C ALA A 707 -3.99 2.16 45.26
N LEU A 708 -2.73 1.73 45.24
CA LEU A 708 -1.56 2.57 45.50
C LEU A 708 -0.99 3.20 44.22
N GLU A 709 -1.41 2.72 43.04
CA GLU A 709 -1.01 3.27 41.76
C GLU A 709 -2.01 4.34 41.28
N VAL A 710 -1.47 5.41 40.65
CA VAL A 710 -2.29 6.52 40.16
C VAL A 710 -3.26 6.06 39.08
N ASN A 711 -2.82 5.18 38.21
CA ASN A 711 -3.61 4.61 37.12
C ASN A 711 -4.68 3.58 37.56
N SER A 712 -4.89 3.41 38.88
CA SER A 712 -6.06 2.71 39.44
C SER A 712 -7.32 3.57 39.45
N HIS A 713 -7.19 4.88 39.33
CA HIS A 713 -8.30 5.85 39.37
C HIS A 713 -8.12 7.01 38.39
N THR A 714 -7.08 6.98 37.56
CA THR A 714 -6.86 7.95 36.48
C THR A 714 -6.69 7.26 35.15
N ILE A 715 -7.20 7.88 34.08
CA ILE A 715 -6.94 7.46 32.69
C ILE A 715 -6.10 8.55 32.03
N THR A 716 -4.97 8.18 31.49
CA THR A 716 -4.10 9.02 30.68
C THR A 716 -3.87 8.42 29.30
N GLY A 717 -3.38 9.23 28.39
CA GLY A 717 -3.02 8.81 27.04
C GLY A 717 -2.82 10.01 26.12
N LYS A 718 -2.68 9.73 24.84
CA LYS A 718 -2.57 10.73 23.79
C LYS A 718 -3.78 10.64 22.87
N ALA A 719 -4.22 11.78 22.36
CA ALA A 719 -5.22 11.86 21.32
C ALA A 719 -4.91 13.04 20.40
N SER A 720 -5.59 13.14 19.26
CA SER A 720 -5.46 14.31 18.40
C SER A 720 -5.79 15.58 19.21
N PRO A 721 -5.00 16.66 19.12
CA PRO A 721 -5.21 17.87 19.89
C PRO A 721 -6.64 18.42 19.77
N ASN A 722 -7.21 18.84 20.90
CA ASN A 722 -8.58 19.35 21.03
C ASN A 722 -9.70 18.32 20.77
N SER A 723 -9.39 17.03 20.58
CA SER A 723 -10.43 15.99 20.49
C SER A 723 -11.14 15.83 21.85
N VAL A 724 -12.43 15.58 21.79
CA VAL A 724 -13.23 15.24 22.98
C VAL A 724 -13.22 13.73 23.17
N ILE A 725 -13.04 13.28 24.41
CA ILE A 725 -12.82 11.86 24.72
C ILE A 725 -13.84 11.35 25.72
N ARG A 726 -14.41 10.19 25.45
CA ARG A 726 -15.26 9.43 26.37
C ARG A 726 -14.67 8.06 26.62
N PHE A 727 -15.02 7.52 27.79
CA PHE A 727 -14.57 6.20 28.21
C PHE A 727 -15.78 5.31 28.50
N SER A 728 -15.61 4.03 28.27
CA SER A 728 -16.60 3.01 28.63
C SER A 728 -15.92 1.71 29.02
N GLY A 729 -16.68 0.74 29.53
CA GLY A 729 -16.23 -0.63 29.73
C GLY A 729 -16.00 -1.03 31.17
N ASP A 730 -15.75 -0.10 32.12
CA ASP A 730 -15.63 -0.37 33.54
C ASP A 730 -16.80 0.24 34.33
N PRO A 731 -17.40 -0.46 35.33
CA PRO A 731 -18.49 0.07 36.17
C PRO A 731 -18.12 1.34 36.95
N ALA A 732 -16.83 1.63 37.13
CA ALA A 732 -16.31 2.84 37.75
C ALA A 732 -16.58 4.10 36.89
N LEU A 733 -16.76 3.93 35.59
CA LEU A 733 -17.01 5.01 34.64
C LEU A 733 -18.49 5.41 34.66
N PRO A 734 -18.82 6.71 34.48
CA PRO A 734 -20.22 7.15 34.41
C PRO A 734 -20.96 6.48 33.25
N GLU A 735 -22.26 6.16 33.47
CA GLU A 735 -23.13 5.65 32.42
C GLU A 735 -23.32 6.66 31.30
N GLY A 736 -23.34 6.19 30.09
CA GLY A 736 -23.55 6.98 28.88
C GLY A 736 -22.48 6.71 27.80
N ALA A 737 -22.48 5.47 27.29
CA ALA A 737 -21.63 5.14 26.14
C ALA A 737 -22.05 5.93 24.92
N VAL A 738 -21.09 6.56 24.24
CA VAL A 738 -21.33 7.14 22.94
C VAL A 738 -21.34 6.05 21.91
N SER A 739 -22.43 5.92 21.19
CA SER A 739 -22.55 5.02 20.04
C SER A 739 -22.55 5.78 18.71
N SER A 740 -22.32 7.09 18.69
CA SER A 740 -22.46 7.90 17.47
C SER A 740 -21.44 9.05 17.44
N PRO A 741 -20.83 9.32 16.27
CA PRO A 741 -20.01 10.50 16.05
C PRO A 741 -20.82 11.82 16.05
N ASN A 742 -22.14 11.76 16.18
CA ASN A 742 -23.00 12.93 16.25
C ASN A 742 -23.08 13.43 17.70
N PHE A 743 -22.11 14.22 18.10
CA PHE A 743 -22.19 14.98 19.35
C PHE A 743 -23.26 16.07 19.24
N SER A 744 -24.27 16.00 20.09
CA SER A 744 -24.98 17.20 20.52
C SER A 744 -24.19 17.82 21.69
N GLU A 745 -24.20 19.14 21.81
CA GLU A 745 -23.58 19.86 22.95
C GLU A 745 -24.06 19.37 24.33
N ASP A 746 -25.14 18.64 24.37
CA ASP A 746 -25.76 18.07 25.60
C ASP A 746 -25.17 16.70 25.97
N GLU A 747 -24.41 16.05 25.11
CA GLU A 747 -23.76 14.77 25.41
C GLU A 747 -22.40 15.01 26.08
N LYS A 748 -22.34 14.73 27.37
CA LYS A 748 -21.16 14.98 28.19
C LYS A 748 -20.03 14.01 27.79
N TYR A 749 -18.97 14.56 27.24
CA TYR A 749 -17.68 13.87 27.17
C TYR A 749 -16.96 13.94 28.52
N HIS A 750 -16.00 13.05 28.74
CA HIS A 750 -15.28 12.99 30.01
C HIS A 750 -14.14 14.00 30.07
N VAL A 751 -13.40 14.17 28.99
CA VAL A 751 -12.21 15.05 28.94
C VAL A 751 -11.97 15.52 27.51
N THR A 752 -11.22 16.61 27.38
CA THR A 752 -10.70 17.09 26.09
C THR A 752 -9.17 16.98 26.11
N ALA A 753 -8.58 16.50 25.01
CA ALA A 753 -7.13 16.53 24.83
C ALA A 753 -6.63 17.97 24.71
N ASP A 754 -5.49 18.27 25.28
CA ASP A 754 -4.87 19.58 25.23
C ASP A 754 -4.23 19.89 23.85
N GLU A 755 -3.54 21.02 23.72
CA GLU A 755 -2.87 21.44 22.48
C GLU A 755 -1.71 20.50 22.06
N ASN A 756 -1.18 19.68 22.99
CA ASN A 756 -0.13 18.68 22.77
C ASN A 756 -0.71 17.28 22.54
N GLY A 757 -2.04 17.15 22.63
CA GLY A 757 -2.74 15.89 22.56
C GLY A 757 -2.77 15.09 23.85
N ASP A 758 -2.30 15.64 24.99
CA ASP A 758 -2.35 14.94 26.27
C ASP A 758 -3.74 15.02 26.90
N TYR A 759 -4.19 13.94 27.49
CA TYR A 759 -5.41 13.93 28.28
C TYR A 759 -5.26 13.22 29.61
N LEU A 760 -6.00 13.69 30.62
CA LEU A 760 -6.10 13.13 31.96
C LEU A 760 -7.55 13.15 32.41
N TYR A 761 -8.08 11.99 32.79
CA TYR A 761 -9.39 11.85 33.40
C TYR A 761 -9.26 11.20 34.77
N GLU A 762 -9.80 11.80 35.82
CA GLU A 762 -9.71 11.33 37.21
C GLU A 762 -11.08 10.84 37.69
N LEU A 763 -11.11 9.62 38.24
CA LEU A 763 -12.26 9.10 38.98
C LEU A 763 -12.30 9.72 40.38
N PRO A 764 -13.48 9.76 41.04
CA PRO A 764 -13.58 10.11 42.47
C PRO A 764 -12.61 9.28 43.31
N GLN A 765 -12.01 9.90 44.36
CA GLN A 765 -10.94 9.31 45.17
C GLN A 765 -11.17 7.88 45.70
N GLU A 766 -12.46 7.54 45.97
CA GLU A 766 -12.85 6.24 46.51
C GLU A 766 -13.21 5.20 45.43
N VAL A 767 -13.17 5.60 44.15
CA VAL A 767 -13.57 4.73 43.04
C VAL A 767 -12.30 4.20 42.35
N ARG A 768 -12.31 2.91 42.03
CA ARG A 768 -11.17 2.24 41.32
C ARG A 768 -11.70 1.39 40.18
N PHE A 769 -10.82 1.18 39.22
CA PHE A 769 -11.07 0.25 38.13
C PHE A 769 -11.05 -1.19 38.63
N THR A 770 -11.77 -2.05 37.96
CA THR A 770 -11.87 -3.48 38.30
C THR A 770 -11.04 -4.30 37.32
N ALA A 771 -10.10 -5.09 37.83
CA ALA A 771 -9.25 -5.94 37.01
C ALA A 771 -10.04 -6.87 36.09
N GLY A 772 -9.58 -6.99 34.85
CA GLY A 772 -10.17 -7.80 33.82
C GLY A 772 -11.24 -7.10 32.98
N ASN A 773 -11.67 -5.90 33.37
CA ASN A 773 -12.52 -5.08 32.53
C ASN A 773 -11.68 -4.42 31.42
N GLU A 774 -12.24 -4.35 30.22
CA GLU A 774 -11.66 -3.59 29.11
C GLU A 774 -12.20 -2.17 29.13
N VAL A 775 -11.30 -1.20 29.27
CA VAL A 775 -11.64 0.23 29.19
C VAL A 775 -11.31 0.74 27.81
N THR A 776 -12.31 1.31 27.14
CA THR A 776 -12.17 1.86 25.80
C THR A 776 -12.28 3.39 25.84
N ALA A 777 -11.30 4.06 25.24
CA ALA A 777 -11.30 5.48 24.96
C ALA A 777 -11.88 5.73 23.55
N TYR A 778 -12.83 6.64 23.44
CA TYR A 778 -13.41 7.12 22.18
C TYR A 778 -13.06 8.58 22.00
N ALA A 779 -12.25 8.90 21.03
CA ALA A 779 -11.92 10.29 20.69
C ALA A 779 -12.71 10.78 19.48
N PHE A 780 -13.15 12.02 19.50
CA PHE A 780 -13.95 12.65 18.44
C PHE A 780 -13.41 14.05 18.16
N LEU A 781 -13.22 14.34 16.88
CA LEU A 781 -12.84 15.66 16.42
C LEU A 781 -13.36 15.89 15.00
N ASN A 782 -14.08 17.01 14.78
CA ASN A 782 -14.56 17.41 13.45
C ASN A 782 -15.32 16.31 12.70
N GLY A 783 -16.08 15.47 13.43
CA GLY A 783 -16.86 14.39 12.84
C GLY A 783 -16.13 13.08 12.56
N LYS A 784 -14.84 13.03 12.81
CA LYS A 784 -14.06 11.79 12.82
C LYS A 784 -13.93 11.23 14.22
N SER A 785 -13.69 9.94 14.32
CA SER A 785 -13.51 9.24 15.61
C SER A 785 -12.41 8.21 15.51
N ALA A 786 -11.82 7.92 16.66
CA ALA A 786 -10.89 6.81 16.85
C ALA A 786 -11.16 6.14 18.20
N THR A 787 -10.74 4.90 18.35
CA THR A 787 -10.88 4.14 19.58
C THR A 787 -9.58 3.45 19.95
N ALA A 788 -9.31 3.35 21.26
CA ALA A 788 -8.24 2.54 21.80
C ALA A 788 -8.72 1.89 23.09
N SER A 789 -8.29 0.67 23.36
CA SER A 789 -8.69 -0.09 24.55
C SER A 789 -7.48 -0.56 25.33
N THR A 790 -7.67 -0.70 26.64
CA THR A 790 -6.74 -1.37 27.55
C THR A 790 -7.49 -2.22 28.54
N VAL A 791 -6.93 -3.34 28.94
CA VAL A 791 -7.51 -4.20 29.98
C VAL A 791 -6.91 -3.81 31.31
N VAL A 792 -7.77 -3.61 32.32
CA VAL A 792 -7.34 -3.30 33.68
C VAL A 792 -6.53 -4.46 34.25
N GLU A 793 -5.27 -4.23 34.53
CA GLU A 793 -4.39 -5.24 35.11
C GLU A 793 -4.71 -5.51 36.58
N LYS A 794 -4.54 -6.74 36.99
CA LYS A 794 -4.59 -7.11 38.42
C LYS A 794 -3.39 -6.54 39.16
N SER A 795 -3.62 -6.15 40.44
CA SER A 795 -2.52 -5.74 41.30
C SER A 795 -1.49 -6.87 41.45
N LYS A 796 -0.21 -6.53 41.25
CA LYS A 796 0.92 -7.45 41.46
C LYS A 796 1.39 -7.48 42.91
N ARG A 797 0.84 -6.62 43.75
CA ARG A 797 1.18 -6.58 45.16
C ARG A 797 0.61 -7.79 45.90
N PRO A 798 1.35 -8.34 46.89
CA PRO A 798 0.82 -9.40 47.71
C PRO A 798 -0.45 -8.96 48.43
N PRO A 799 -1.50 -9.81 48.52
CA PRO A 799 -2.69 -9.52 49.30
C PRO A 799 -2.35 -9.36 50.80
N ASN A 800 -3.17 -8.60 51.51
CA ASN A 800 -3.05 -8.44 52.93
C ASN A 800 -3.09 -9.78 53.67
N PRO A 801 -2.34 -9.97 54.77
CA PRO A 801 -2.38 -11.20 55.57
C PRO A 801 -3.76 -11.48 56.11
N LYS A 802 -4.19 -12.75 56.00
CA LYS A 802 -5.47 -13.29 56.50
C LYS A 802 -5.25 -14.03 57.80
N ASP A 803 -6.28 -14.11 58.63
CA ASP A 803 -6.27 -14.86 59.90
C ASP A 803 -6.14 -16.37 59.60
N PRO A 804 -5.06 -17.04 60.04
CA PRO A 804 -4.87 -18.44 59.77
C PRO A 804 -5.91 -19.39 60.32
N VAL A 805 -6.76 -18.91 61.25
CA VAL A 805 -7.90 -19.69 61.86
C VAL A 805 -9.22 -19.31 61.20
N ASN A 806 -9.36 -18.04 60.82
CA ASN A 806 -10.54 -17.53 60.13
C ASN A 806 -10.12 -16.78 58.83
N PRO A 807 -9.81 -17.50 57.75
CA PRO A 807 -9.24 -16.94 56.54
C PRO A 807 -10.08 -15.90 55.80
N GLU A 808 -11.32 -15.65 56.21
CA GLU A 808 -12.14 -14.57 55.69
C GLU A 808 -11.73 -13.19 56.23
N GLU A 809 -11.10 -13.16 57.43
CA GLU A 809 -10.70 -11.92 58.08
C GLU A 809 -9.28 -11.49 57.72
N GLU A 810 -9.08 -10.21 57.40
CA GLU A 810 -7.74 -9.61 57.31
C GLU A 810 -7.18 -9.29 58.69
N VAL A 811 -5.92 -9.50 58.86
CA VAL A 811 -5.23 -9.29 60.13
C VAL A 811 -3.91 -8.54 59.91
N GLN A 812 -3.46 -7.93 61.00
CA GLN A 812 -2.12 -7.36 61.08
C GLN A 812 -1.27 -8.25 61.97
N PRO A 813 -0.39 -9.10 61.43
CA PRO A 813 0.52 -9.91 62.23
C PRO A 813 1.62 -9.06 62.90
N GLU A 814 2.04 -9.46 64.11
CA GLU A 814 3.20 -8.88 64.74
C GLU A 814 4.48 -9.24 63.92
N ASN A 815 5.41 -8.28 63.73
CA ASN A 815 6.67 -8.47 63.03
C ASN A 815 6.52 -9.03 61.59
N PRO A 816 5.79 -8.35 60.69
CA PRO A 816 5.69 -8.80 59.31
C PRO A 816 7.07 -8.75 58.63
N PRO A 817 7.39 -9.73 57.77
CA PRO A 817 8.61 -9.70 57.02
C PRO A 817 8.60 -8.57 55.96
N GLN A 818 9.81 -8.09 55.59
CA GLN A 818 9.93 -7.22 54.43
C GLN A 818 9.84 -8.08 53.17
N LEU A 819 8.77 -7.98 52.45
CA LEU A 819 8.51 -8.66 51.15
C LEU A 819 8.68 -7.69 49.99
N PRO A 820 9.10 -8.16 48.78
CA PRO A 820 9.05 -7.34 47.57
C PRO A 820 7.61 -6.88 47.30
N GLU A 821 7.46 -5.64 46.87
CA GLU A 821 6.15 -5.08 46.56
C GLU A 821 5.54 -5.70 45.29
N ASP A 822 6.36 -5.98 44.30
CA ASP A 822 5.96 -6.69 43.10
C ASP A 822 6.51 -8.12 43.11
N GLN A 823 5.63 -9.09 43.40
CA GLN A 823 5.94 -10.52 43.31
C GLN A 823 5.18 -11.19 42.14
N GLY A 824 4.48 -10.40 41.32
CA GLY A 824 3.63 -10.92 40.26
C GLY A 824 2.32 -11.52 40.76
N MET A 825 1.74 -12.38 39.95
CA MET A 825 0.44 -13.02 40.26
C MET A 825 0.55 -14.28 41.12
N LEU A 826 1.75 -14.79 41.33
CA LEU A 826 2.07 -15.88 42.24
C LEU A 826 2.99 -15.32 43.33
N SER A 827 2.47 -15.14 44.55
CA SER A 827 3.14 -14.41 45.62
C SER A 827 3.18 -15.15 46.96
N ILE A 828 4.25 -14.88 47.74
CA ILE A 828 4.23 -15.14 49.18
C ILE A 828 3.78 -13.84 49.85
N ASP A 829 2.63 -13.85 50.49
CA ASP A 829 2.00 -12.63 51.03
C ASP A 829 2.45 -12.36 52.48
N PHE A 830 2.75 -13.42 53.20
CA PHE A 830 3.18 -13.34 54.60
C PHE A 830 3.92 -14.61 55.03
N ILE A 831 4.90 -14.46 55.94
CA ILE A 831 5.62 -15.55 56.59
C ILE A 831 5.79 -15.22 58.06
N SER A 832 5.39 -16.12 58.97
CA SER A 832 5.70 -15.99 60.38
C SER A 832 7.19 -16.14 60.68
N GLN A 833 7.74 -15.29 61.55
CA GLN A 833 9.08 -15.43 62.07
C GLN A 833 9.05 -16.35 63.31
N PHE A 834 9.80 -17.45 63.26
CA PHE A 834 9.80 -18.40 64.35
C PHE A 834 10.70 -17.88 65.49
N THR A 835 10.08 -17.56 66.63
CA THR A 835 10.79 -17.15 67.85
C THR A 835 10.56 -18.17 68.96
N PHE A 836 11.66 -18.60 69.60
CA PHE A 836 11.59 -19.59 70.66
C PHE A 836 11.66 -18.91 72.05
N GLY A 837 11.69 -17.61 72.10
CA GLY A 837 11.80 -16.84 73.34
C GLY A 837 13.06 -17.17 74.16
N GLN A 838 13.02 -16.79 75.46
CA GLN A 838 14.07 -17.09 76.37
C GLN A 838 13.88 -18.51 76.95
N GLN A 839 14.86 -19.37 76.74
CA GLN A 839 14.82 -20.76 77.15
C GLN A 839 15.89 -21.15 78.14
N GLY A 840 15.54 -22.05 79.04
CA GLY A 840 16.55 -22.61 80.01
C GLY A 840 17.51 -23.55 79.29
N ILE A 841 18.81 -23.42 79.60
CA ILE A 841 19.85 -24.33 79.13
C ILE A 841 19.63 -25.72 79.69
N SER A 842 19.67 -26.76 78.89
CA SER A 842 19.48 -28.16 79.24
C SER A 842 20.79 -28.93 78.94
N THR A 843 21.16 -29.84 79.86
CA THR A 843 22.25 -30.83 79.68
C THR A 843 21.79 -32.10 79.01
N LYS A 844 20.54 -32.18 78.64
CA LYS A 844 19.87 -33.28 77.88
C LYS A 844 19.28 -32.76 76.61
N THR A 845 19.14 -33.60 75.59
CA THR A 845 18.40 -33.27 74.38
C THR A 845 17.01 -32.78 74.78
N LYS A 846 16.65 -31.60 74.26
CA LYS A 846 15.38 -30.95 74.59
C LYS A 846 14.80 -30.27 73.37
N LYS A 847 13.47 -30.37 73.24
CA LYS A 847 12.69 -29.61 72.25
C LYS A 847 12.17 -28.33 72.89
N TYR A 848 12.42 -27.22 72.19
CA TYR A 848 11.87 -25.92 72.52
C TYR A 848 10.87 -25.53 71.41
N TYR A 849 9.67 -25.13 71.81
CA TYR A 849 8.65 -24.78 70.86
C TYR A 849 8.67 -23.28 70.52
N ALA A 850 8.39 -22.96 69.27
CA ALA A 850 8.24 -21.60 68.83
C ALA A 850 6.96 -20.99 69.47
N GLN A 851 7.06 -19.71 69.79
CA GLN A 851 5.94 -18.93 70.22
C GLN A 851 4.89 -18.84 69.10
N PRO A 852 3.60 -18.86 69.40
CA PRO A 852 2.55 -18.59 68.42
C PRO A 852 2.70 -17.21 67.77
N GLN A 853 2.21 -17.05 66.54
CA GLN A 853 2.10 -15.76 65.87
C GLN A 853 1.09 -14.89 66.62
N ARG A 854 1.48 -13.68 67.01
CA ARG A 854 0.58 -12.70 67.62
C ARG A 854 0.06 -11.72 66.58
N LEU A 855 -1.13 -11.18 66.82
CA LEU A 855 -1.78 -10.19 65.99
C LEU A 855 -1.76 -8.81 66.63
N LEU A 856 -1.82 -7.76 65.85
CA LEU A 856 -1.92 -6.38 66.36
C LEU A 856 -3.41 -5.94 66.43
N ASN A 857 -3.64 -5.04 67.34
CA ASN A 857 -4.90 -4.28 67.39
C ASN A 857 -4.89 -3.17 66.32
N PRO A 858 -5.99 -2.54 65.97
CA PRO A 858 -6.03 -1.41 65.04
C PRO A 858 -5.15 -0.22 65.42
N ASP A 859 -4.80 -0.08 66.69
CA ASP A 859 -3.88 0.95 67.22
C ASP A 859 -2.41 0.57 67.17
N GLY A 860 -2.05 -0.60 66.57
CA GLY A 860 -0.71 -1.12 66.44
C GLY A 860 -0.19 -1.81 67.71
N THR A 861 -0.92 -1.93 68.77
CA THR A 861 -0.55 -2.67 69.98
C THR A 861 -0.78 -4.17 69.84
N ILE A 862 0.01 -4.98 70.53
CA ILE A 862 -0.11 -6.43 70.49
C ILE A 862 -1.45 -6.85 71.12
N ASN A 863 -2.21 -7.72 70.48
CA ASN A 863 -3.41 -8.35 71.00
C ASN A 863 -3.06 -9.62 71.79
N GLU A 864 -2.90 -9.51 73.08
CA GLU A 864 -2.51 -10.62 73.96
C GLU A 864 -3.55 -11.76 74.02
N ALA A 865 -4.77 -11.55 73.55
CA ALA A 865 -5.85 -12.53 73.52
C ALA A 865 -5.94 -13.31 72.20
N LYS A 866 -5.21 -12.90 71.16
CA LYS A 866 -5.26 -13.51 69.83
C LYS A 866 -3.90 -14.12 69.44
N GLU A 867 -3.66 -15.33 69.90
CA GLU A 867 -2.53 -16.15 69.42
C GLU A 867 -3.01 -17.03 68.22
N ARG A 868 -2.17 -17.17 67.23
CA ARG A 868 -2.38 -17.90 65.99
C ARG A 868 -1.26 -18.89 65.71
N PRO A 869 -1.51 -20.00 65.00
CA PRO A 869 -0.43 -20.85 64.52
C PRO A 869 0.53 -20.07 63.64
N ASN A 870 1.81 -20.38 63.66
CA ASN A 870 2.77 -19.85 62.69
C ASN A 870 2.36 -20.30 61.27
N TYR A 871 2.46 -19.40 60.30
CA TYR A 871 1.95 -19.69 58.96
C TYR A 871 2.67 -18.94 57.86
N ILE A 872 2.45 -19.42 56.64
CA ILE A 872 2.80 -18.77 55.38
C ILE A 872 1.55 -18.56 54.60
N GLN A 873 1.31 -17.34 54.09
CA GLN A 873 0.24 -17.06 53.15
C GLN A 873 0.78 -17.01 51.75
N ILE A 874 0.14 -17.67 50.80
CA ILE A 874 0.50 -17.78 49.41
C ILE A 874 -0.73 -17.44 48.57
N SER A 875 -0.55 -16.64 47.53
CA SER A 875 -1.63 -16.33 46.59
C SER A 875 -1.23 -16.66 45.17
N ASP A 876 -2.01 -17.49 44.50
CA ASP A 876 -1.95 -17.74 43.07
C ASP A 876 -3.14 -17.06 42.37
N ARG A 877 -2.91 -15.87 41.84
CA ARG A 877 -3.90 -15.00 41.18
C ARG A 877 -3.81 -15.07 39.68
N ARG A 878 -2.94 -15.93 39.12
CA ARG A 878 -2.78 -16.15 37.69
C ARG A 878 -4.11 -16.61 37.07
N THR A 879 -4.26 -16.39 35.78
CA THR A 879 -5.42 -16.87 35.03
C THR A 879 -5.44 -18.41 34.94
N ALA A 880 -6.57 -19.01 34.63
CA ALA A 880 -6.68 -20.47 34.49
C ALA A 880 -5.71 -21.03 33.44
N THR A 881 -5.43 -20.27 32.36
CA THR A 881 -4.52 -20.65 31.30
C THR A 881 -3.04 -20.53 31.70
N GLU A 882 -2.72 -19.71 32.69
CA GLU A 882 -1.35 -19.53 33.17
C GLU A 882 -0.99 -20.43 34.37
N ARG A 883 -2.01 -21.07 34.96
CA ARG A 883 -1.86 -21.94 36.12
C ARG A 883 -1.49 -23.38 35.72
N HIS A 884 -0.29 -23.78 36.04
CA HIS A 884 0.18 -25.17 35.87
C HIS A 884 0.62 -25.75 37.21
N GLY A 885 0.30 -25.08 38.32
CA GLY A 885 0.71 -25.41 39.67
C GLY A 885 1.86 -24.54 40.15
N TRP A 886 2.21 -24.76 41.42
CA TRP A 886 3.33 -24.11 42.09
C TRP A 886 3.91 -25.00 43.17
N GLN A 887 5.13 -24.68 43.62
CA GLN A 887 5.86 -25.40 44.62
C GLN A 887 6.41 -24.44 45.66
N LEU A 888 6.22 -24.76 46.92
CA LEU A 888 6.88 -24.05 48.06
C LEU A 888 7.97 -24.90 48.65
N SER A 889 9.16 -24.32 48.77
CA SER A 889 10.30 -24.95 49.43
C SER A 889 10.89 -24.05 50.52
N VAL A 890 11.65 -24.65 51.44
CA VAL A 890 12.37 -23.93 52.47
C VAL A 890 13.81 -24.45 52.58
N THR A 891 14.72 -23.56 52.74
CA THR A 891 16.15 -23.86 53.02
C THR A 891 16.55 -23.21 54.35
N GLN A 892 16.99 -23.98 55.32
CA GLN A 892 17.71 -23.43 56.48
C GLN A 892 19.14 -23.14 56.04
N ASN A 893 19.50 -21.86 55.91
CA ASN A 893 20.77 -21.44 55.31
C ASN A 893 22.00 -21.99 56.04
N SER A 894 21.99 -21.88 57.37
CA SER A 894 23.07 -22.34 58.23
C SER A 894 22.50 -22.92 59.52
N GLN A 895 23.36 -23.52 60.34
CA GLN A 895 23.01 -23.92 61.68
C GLN A 895 22.71 -22.67 62.55
N PHE A 896 21.95 -22.84 63.65
CA PHE A 896 21.75 -21.78 64.62
C PHE A 896 23.10 -21.34 65.21
N THR A 897 23.49 -20.05 65.01
CA THR A 897 24.71 -19.45 65.46
C THR A 897 24.46 -18.23 66.34
N ASN A 898 25.39 -17.92 67.24
CA ASN A 898 25.38 -16.69 68.00
C ASN A 898 26.33 -15.65 67.31
N LEU A 899 26.50 -14.46 67.93
CA LEU A 899 27.36 -13.41 67.39
C LEU A 899 28.89 -13.75 67.45
N ASP A 900 29.24 -14.78 68.22
CA ASP A 900 30.65 -15.25 68.40
C ASP A 900 30.87 -16.51 67.52
N ASP A 901 30.11 -16.76 66.54
CA ASP A 901 30.15 -17.93 65.64
C ASP A 901 30.04 -19.31 66.36
N HIS A 902 29.48 -19.32 67.56
CA HIS A 902 29.25 -20.60 68.29
C HIS A 902 27.94 -21.18 67.76
N GLU A 903 27.99 -22.40 67.20
CA GLU A 903 26.88 -23.11 66.66
C GLU A 903 26.19 -24.00 67.70
N LEU A 904 24.87 -24.13 67.57
CA LEU A 904 24.13 -25.22 68.21
C LEU A 904 24.28 -26.49 67.39
N ALA A 905 25.47 -27.12 67.48
CA ALA A 905 25.82 -28.26 66.64
C ALA A 905 24.81 -29.41 66.77
N GLY A 906 24.28 -29.85 65.63
CA GLY A 906 23.28 -30.93 65.61
C GLY A 906 21.84 -30.50 65.97
N ALA A 907 21.60 -29.24 66.27
CA ALA A 907 20.24 -28.76 66.48
C ALA A 907 19.41 -28.90 65.21
N ARG A 908 18.12 -29.20 65.35
CA ARG A 908 17.15 -29.53 64.26
C ARG A 908 15.87 -28.73 64.42
N LEU A 909 15.45 -28.12 63.36
CA LEU A 909 14.13 -27.47 63.30
C LEU A 909 13.08 -28.42 62.76
N HIS A 910 12.05 -28.64 63.56
CA HIS A 910 10.88 -29.53 63.24
C HIS A 910 9.68 -28.67 62.88
N LEU A 911 9.06 -28.94 61.74
CA LEU A 911 7.77 -28.39 61.32
C LEU A 911 6.76 -29.51 61.31
N THR A 912 5.75 -29.44 62.15
CA THR A 912 4.75 -30.52 62.39
C THR A 912 3.32 -29.96 62.30
N ASN A 913 2.31 -30.82 62.36
CA ASN A 913 0.90 -30.45 62.32
C ASN A 913 0.53 -29.53 61.15
N GLN A 914 1.09 -29.82 60.01
CA GLN A 914 0.91 -29.02 58.79
C GLN A 914 -0.55 -29.07 58.32
N GLN A 915 -1.12 -27.92 58.04
CA GLN A 915 -2.53 -27.81 57.63
C GLN A 915 -2.68 -26.67 56.63
N PHE A 916 -3.72 -26.75 55.80
CA PHE A 916 -4.13 -25.65 54.94
C PHE A 916 -5.43 -25.01 55.42
N SER A 917 -5.58 -23.72 55.09
CA SER A 917 -6.77 -22.94 55.33
C SER A 917 -6.95 -21.94 54.18
N SER A 918 -8.17 -21.79 53.68
CA SER A 918 -8.54 -20.81 52.65
C SER A 918 -10.01 -20.44 52.79
N ALA A 919 -10.35 -19.20 52.49
CA ALA A 919 -11.71 -18.72 52.32
C ALA A 919 -12.34 -19.11 50.97
N GLN A 920 -11.51 -19.52 50.03
CA GLN A 920 -11.92 -19.82 48.66
C GLN A 920 -12.10 -21.32 48.47
N GLY A 921 -13.14 -21.74 47.79
CA GLY A 921 -13.48 -23.15 47.58
C GLY A 921 -12.65 -23.87 46.51
N SER A 922 -11.43 -23.46 46.24
CA SER A 922 -10.53 -24.12 45.28
C SER A 922 -9.94 -25.42 45.86
N VAL A 923 -9.36 -26.25 45.00
CA VAL A 923 -8.78 -27.54 45.40
C VAL A 923 -7.54 -27.31 46.27
N GLU A 924 -7.50 -27.99 47.43
CA GLU A 924 -6.45 -27.87 48.45
C GLU A 924 -5.08 -28.30 47.87
N PRO A 925 -3.99 -27.56 48.20
CA PRO A 925 -2.61 -27.97 47.89
C PRO A 925 -2.22 -29.31 48.54
N VAL A 926 -1.17 -29.92 48.07
CA VAL A 926 -0.69 -31.22 48.59
C VAL A 926 0.57 -31.03 49.41
N LEU A 927 0.60 -31.60 50.62
CA LEU A 927 1.79 -31.65 51.48
C LEU A 927 2.78 -32.68 50.90
N SER A 928 4.01 -32.27 50.66
CA SER A 928 5.09 -33.17 50.24
C SER A 928 5.50 -34.14 51.37
N HIS A 929 5.26 -33.76 52.64
CA HIS A 929 5.60 -34.54 53.84
C HIS A 929 4.44 -34.50 54.85
N GLN A 930 3.63 -35.53 54.92
CA GLN A 930 2.41 -35.55 55.79
C GLN A 930 2.70 -35.66 57.28
N GLU A 931 3.80 -36.36 57.68
CA GLU A 931 4.17 -36.58 59.10
C GLU A 931 5.00 -35.42 59.69
N GLY A 932 5.26 -34.38 58.92
CA GLY A 932 6.10 -33.27 59.32
C GLY A 932 7.50 -33.31 58.71
N VAL A 933 8.24 -32.24 58.89
CA VAL A 933 9.55 -32.00 58.26
C VAL A 933 10.60 -31.69 59.32
N ILE A 934 11.78 -32.24 59.11
CA ILE A 934 13.00 -31.83 59.88
C ILE A 934 13.94 -31.16 58.92
N LEU A 935 14.21 -29.86 59.12
CA LEU A 935 15.13 -29.11 58.27
C LEU A 935 16.56 -29.49 58.58
N VAL A 936 17.33 -29.61 57.50
CA VAL A 936 18.77 -29.85 57.55
C VAL A 936 19.46 -28.62 57.00
N PRO A 937 20.37 -27.98 57.76
CA PRO A 937 21.09 -26.79 57.26
C PRO A 937 21.74 -27.03 55.92
N GLY A 938 21.60 -26.08 55.00
CA GLY A 938 22.12 -26.10 53.63
C GLY A 938 21.34 -26.99 52.65
N LYS A 939 20.27 -27.64 53.11
CA LYS A 939 19.44 -28.49 52.23
C LYS A 939 18.07 -27.87 52.00
N THR A 940 17.72 -27.68 50.74
CA THR A 940 16.36 -27.29 50.34
C THR A 940 15.39 -28.45 50.56
N THR A 941 14.24 -28.17 51.17
CA THR A 941 13.18 -29.13 51.45
C THR A 941 11.87 -28.60 50.84
N GLU A 942 11.29 -29.38 49.94
CA GLU A 942 9.99 -29.15 49.39
C GLU A 942 8.91 -29.40 50.41
N LEU A 943 7.99 -28.47 50.59
CA LEU A 943 6.94 -28.57 51.61
C LEU A 943 5.55 -28.78 50.98
N VAL A 944 5.24 -28.09 49.90
CA VAL A 944 3.96 -28.06 49.26
C VAL A 944 4.12 -28.11 47.75
N THR A 945 3.30 -28.90 47.08
CA THR A 945 3.18 -28.94 45.61
C THR A 945 1.73 -28.84 45.19
N THR A 946 1.53 -28.21 44.05
CA THR A 946 0.23 -28.13 43.37
C THR A 946 0.36 -28.47 41.92
N LYS A 947 -0.76 -28.81 41.27
CA LYS A 947 -0.85 -29.06 39.82
C LYS A 947 -2.09 -28.38 39.27
N ASP A 948 -2.00 -27.81 38.10
CA ASP A 948 -3.09 -27.17 37.38
C ASP A 948 -3.87 -26.18 38.26
N GLU A 949 -5.19 -26.32 38.42
CA GLU A 949 -6.06 -25.49 39.20
C GLU A 949 -5.96 -25.70 40.75
N GLN A 950 -5.15 -26.66 41.18
CA GLN A 950 -4.92 -26.89 42.59
C GLN A 950 -4.14 -25.75 43.24
N GLY A 951 -4.57 -25.28 44.37
CA GLY A 951 -3.93 -24.16 45.06
C GLY A 951 -4.20 -22.79 44.45
N ALA A 952 -5.24 -22.68 43.59
CA ALA A 952 -5.64 -21.40 43.04
C ALA A 952 -6.23 -20.50 44.12
N GLY A 953 -5.98 -19.18 44.02
CA GLY A 953 -6.41 -18.16 44.99
C GLY A 953 -5.48 -18.07 46.21
N THR A 954 -5.98 -17.59 47.36
CA THR A 954 -5.17 -17.39 48.56
C THR A 954 -5.25 -18.58 49.49
N TRP A 955 -4.10 -19.14 49.83
CA TRP A 955 -3.92 -20.27 50.71
C TRP A 955 -3.02 -19.93 51.90
N ILE A 956 -3.44 -20.40 53.08
CA ILE A 956 -2.63 -20.31 54.30
C ILE A 956 -2.08 -21.69 54.61
N TYR A 957 -0.79 -21.86 54.53
CA TYR A 957 -0.06 -23.02 55.00
C TYR A 957 0.39 -22.77 56.45
N ARG A 958 -0.20 -23.47 57.43
CA ARG A 958 -0.04 -23.23 58.84
C ARG A 958 0.49 -24.45 59.59
N PHE A 959 1.17 -24.20 60.68
CA PHE A 959 1.67 -25.24 61.58
C PHE A 959 0.82 -25.32 62.84
N GLY A 960 -0.13 -26.28 62.85
CA GLY A 960 -1.16 -26.45 63.85
C GLY A 960 -2.45 -25.66 63.66
N ASP A 961 -3.31 -25.83 64.66
CA ASP A 961 -4.55 -25.06 64.80
C ASP A 961 -4.49 -24.15 66.05
N GLN A 962 -5.59 -23.56 66.46
CA GLN A 962 -5.64 -22.68 67.65
C GLN A 962 -5.22 -23.42 68.93
N ALA A 963 -5.43 -24.75 69.05
CA ALA A 963 -5.08 -25.53 70.23
C ALA A 963 -3.61 -25.97 70.22
N SER A 964 -3.03 -26.19 69.06
CA SER A 964 -1.68 -26.72 68.88
C SER A 964 -0.66 -25.67 68.37
N ALA A 965 -1.06 -24.38 68.31
CA ALA A 965 -0.24 -23.27 67.81
C ALA A 965 1.15 -23.18 68.48
N GLY A 966 1.27 -23.43 69.76
CA GLY A 966 2.50 -23.40 70.52
C GLY A 966 3.28 -24.72 70.53
N GLU A 967 2.86 -25.77 69.82
CA GLU A 967 3.48 -27.09 69.84
C GLU A 967 3.87 -27.65 68.46
N SER A 968 3.73 -26.86 67.38
CA SER A 968 3.86 -27.36 66.01
C SER A 968 5.19 -26.99 65.32
N VAL A 969 5.88 -25.98 65.79
CA VAL A 969 7.25 -25.64 65.32
C VAL A 969 8.18 -25.83 66.52
N ALA A 970 9.18 -26.72 66.41
CA ALA A 970 10.07 -27.05 67.53
C ALA A 970 11.55 -27.02 67.09
N LEU A 971 12.38 -26.44 67.95
CA LEU A 971 13.86 -26.53 67.87
C LEU A 971 14.33 -27.64 68.84
N GLU A 972 14.78 -28.75 68.32
CA GLU A 972 15.44 -29.78 69.03
C GLU A 972 16.93 -29.47 69.20
N VAL A 973 17.38 -29.31 70.44
CA VAL A 973 18.79 -29.02 70.77
C VAL A 973 19.36 -30.27 71.44
N PRO A 974 20.32 -30.97 70.87
CA PRO A 974 20.95 -32.15 71.42
C PRO A 974 21.88 -31.79 72.59
N GLU A 975 22.10 -32.73 73.48
CA GLU A 975 22.99 -32.57 74.60
C GLU A 975 24.46 -32.21 74.24
N THR A 976 24.83 -32.61 72.99
CA THR A 976 26.12 -32.36 72.38
C THR A 976 26.27 -30.91 71.87
N ALA A 977 25.22 -30.15 71.77
CA ALA A 977 25.25 -28.78 71.22
C ALA A 977 25.91 -27.77 72.16
N SER A 978 26.00 -28.10 73.46
CA SER A 978 26.64 -27.27 74.52
C SER A 978 26.22 -25.79 74.46
N PRO A 979 24.95 -25.46 74.59
CA PRO A 979 24.42 -24.12 74.38
C PRO A 979 25.00 -23.15 75.40
N ARG A 980 25.28 -21.90 74.97
CA ARG A 980 25.75 -20.78 75.81
C ARG A 980 24.53 -19.85 76.10
N ALA A 981 24.68 -19.06 77.19
CA ALA A 981 23.62 -18.06 77.50
C ALA A 981 23.73 -16.83 76.54
N THR A 982 23.21 -16.98 75.33
CA THR A 982 23.26 -15.95 74.27
C THR A 982 22.11 -16.17 73.30
N ILE A 983 21.95 -15.25 72.36
CA ILE A 983 20.91 -15.35 71.28
C ILE A 983 21.48 -16.17 70.13
N TYR A 984 20.79 -17.20 69.74
CA TYR A 984 21.12 -17.98 68.55
C TYR A 984 20.09 -17.68 67.43
N ARG A 985 20.58 -17.56 66.21
CA ARG A 985 19.77 -17.25 65.01
C ARG A 985 20.18 -18.15 63.85
N THR A 986 19.22 -18.39 62.97
CA THR A 986 19.41 -18.92 61.59
C THR A 986 18.48 -18.21 60.65
N THR A 987 18.80 -18.29 59.38
CA THR A 987 17.95 -17.74 58.34
C THR A 987 17.27 -18.87 57.61
N LEU A 988 15.96 -18.73 57.39
CA LEU A 988 15.16 -19.59 56.52
C LEU A 988 14.90 -18.84 55.22
N ILE A 989 15.26 -19.45 54.13
CA ILE A 989 14.96 -18.97 52.79
C ILE A 989 13.75 -19.73 52.30
N TRP A 990 12.70 -19.00 52.03
CA TRP A 990 11.47 -19.52 51.46
C TRP A 990 11.40 -19.22 49.96
N GLU A 991 11.12 -20.22 49.15
CA GLU A 991 11.09 -20.11 47.72
C GLU A 991 9.75 -20.66 47.19
N LEU A 992 9.05 -19.82 46.42
CA LEU A 992 7.86 -20.15 45.72
C LEU A 992 8.10 -20.13 44.21
N SER A 993 7.96 -21.25 43.58
CA SER A 993 8.22 -21.39 42.14
C SER A 993 6.96 -21.91 41.39
N ALA A 994 6.72 -21.35 40.20
CA ALA A 994 5.73 -21.93 39.29
C ALA A 994 6.24 -23.26 38.74
N VAL A 995 5.37 -24.25 38.62
CA VAL A 995 5.71 -25.50 37.94
C VAL A 995 5.72 -25.21 36.44
N PRO A 996 6.81 -25.53 35.73
CA PRO A 996 6.86 -25.32 34.28
C PRO A 996 5.83 -26.20 33.56
N THR A 997 5.29 -25.71 32.46
CA THR A 997 4.54 -26.52 31.51
C THR A 997 5.42 -27.67 31.03
N ASN A 998 5.02 -28.89 31.21
CA ASN A 998 5.61 -29.98 30.44
C ASN A 998 5.09 -29.85 29.00
N GLU A 999 5.89 -29.27 28.09
CA GLU A 999 5.67 -29.41 26.66
C GLU A 999 5.75 -30.89 26.23
#